data_1549ac488c998efa9ac776382e47e15b
#
_entry.id   1549ac488c998efa9ac776382e47e15b
#
_cell.length_a   1.000
_cell.length_b   1.000
_cell.length_c   1.000
_cell.angle_alpha   90.00
_cell.angle_beta   90.00
_cell.angle_gamma   90.00
#
_symmetry.space_group_name_H-M   'P 1'
#
loop_
_entity.id
_entity.type
_entity.pdbx_description
1 polymer ?
#
loop_
_entity_poly.entity_id
_entity_poly.type
_entity_poly.pdbx_seq_one_letter_code
_entity_poly.pdbx_strand_id
1 'polypeptide(L)'
;MLKLFRKDSLTPQTERIYKVPLCIQDTIPIYRISENGIFELESPTNKDGGKKKIHQFDRMYLFEDINFSTQDEEEKEETGKRFETLLRSMNVSYKVIVSNHYADNGRLREEILQKAVSKEMEPLAKEYHKLIEKRLQEGRGGLLQSKYFIVSCRKPDYESARNYFNTIEFSIQQLFHRLGSCLIPLDATERLRALHSYYRMGDEASFSFNWNEYLHLKRDWRNDIINTSLREHPEYLEMEGGSCACVMFIRKYPNGLTDQFLNELTNMDFPIIYSMDVEPLDNDVAYQMVMKKYMSNERSINREQELKNENGDYSTNINYERRKQQRDTEEMLDRISSFDERLLYVGITIVVKAGSMEELEERTEKVRIIGKTHNMDIVPHSYRQLDALNTSLPTGARFVDTMRTITSEELSIFIPFNVQEIHDDLGYCYGFNKVSKNLIIGNRKLLKNGNGMVFGVPGSGKSYNEKSEMGQVLCFSKDDIIVVDPMGEYKDIAAAWGGQYINLTQSAENVFYVNPFHVPDVVPDIDRFVAEKAEFAYAICEQALKPVPLTSRHIAVIDKAVSHMYEEYFKKRKDKRRTRNRPESPTIPVMRDYILEHYDGNEAAQEIVDQLEVFADGTLDIFAREQSISDENRFTVYGFSELGKRMRAMAMLVMIESITAKIKYNQSDGVATWVYVDEMHELWGEEYSLHALEKMWREVRKRGGICTGMSQNLIDAQRNRSTKTMVSNSEFMLLLDQGTMDKEAVEDLFDISSEQLACVNGAEPGMGLIRFGDKIVPFDNTMEKDSSLYQLFNTNFHEIVGEVAANGSSRQRGY
;
A
#
# COMPACT_ATOMS: atom_id res chain seq x y z
N MET A 1 -41.89 -9.16 -33.39
CA MET A 1 -41.36 -8.88 -32.05
C MET A 1 -41.79 -7.53 -31.46
N LEU A 2 -42.09 -6.54 -32.27
CA LEU A 2 -42.60 -5.22 -31.78
C LEU A 2 -44.02 -5.25 -31.17
N LYS A 3 -44.79 -6.31 -31.30
CA LYS A 3 -46.17 -6.37 -30.78
C LYS A 3 -46.30 -6.97 -29.39
N LEU A 4 -45.30 -7.67 -28.87
CA LEU A 4 -45.37 -8.24 -27.51
C LEU A 4 -44.97 -7.21 -26.41
N PHE A 5 -44.20 -6.19 -26.76
CA PHE A 5 -43.91 -5.08 -25.87
C PHE A 5 -44.94 -3.94 -25.94
N ARG A 6 -45.85 -3.96 -26.89
CA ARG A 6 -46.91 -2.93 -27.05
C ARG A 6 -48.20 -3.21 -26.26
N LYS A 7 -48.33 -4.31 -25.55
CA LYS A 7 -49.53 -4.55 -24.74
C LYS A 7 -49.63 -3.69 -23.49
N ASP A 8 -48.48 -3.22 -22.98
CA ASP A 8 -48.50 -2.30 -21.82
C ASP A 8 -48.56 -0.81 -22.21
N SER A 9 -48.40 -0.52 -23.52
CA SER A 9 -48.48 0.86 -24.04
C SER A 9 -49.84 1.24 -24.62
N LEU A 10 -50.82 0.36 -24.52
CA LEU A 10 -52.21 0.58 -25.02
C LEU A 10 -53.27 0.56 -23.95
N THR A 11 -52.94 0.50 -22.68
CA THR A 11 -53.78 1.08 -21.66
C THR A 11 -53.83 2.57 -21.90
N PRO A 12 -55.04 3.20 -21.91
CA PRO A 12 -55.10 4.67 -22.03
C PRO A 12 -54.16 5.22 -21.00
N GLN A 13 -53.22 6.04 -21.45
CA GLN A 13 -52.31 6.75 -20.57
C GLN A 13 -53.19 7.50 -19.60
N THR A 14 -53.51 6.86 -18.49
CA THR A 14 -53.83 7.59 -17.28
C THR A 14 -52.61 8.49 -17.11
N GLU A 15 -52.82 9.79 -17.24
CA GLU A 15 -51.87 10.83 -17.17
C GLU A 15 -50.70 10.40 -16.29
N ARG A 16 -49.51 10.18 -16.87
CA ARG A 16 -48.31 10.10 -16.08
C ARG A 16 -48.17 11.48 -15.48
N ILE A 17 -48.69 11.64 -14.28
CA ILE A 17 -48.44 12.82 -13.50
C ILE A 17 -46.93 12.81 -13.26
N TYR A 18 -46.25 13.57 -14.07
CA TYR A 18 -44.83 13.82 -13.88
C TYR A 18 -44.72 14.60 -12.58
N LYS A 19 -44.36 13.90 -11.51
CA LYS A 19 -44.11 14.52 -10.22
C LYS A 19 -42.78 15.27 -10.38
N VAL A 20 -42.89 16.56 -10.68
CA VAL A 20 -41.73 17.45 -10.71
C VAL A 20 -41.16 17.44 -9.27
N PRO A 21 -39.88 17.11 -9.09
CA PRO A 21 -39.26 17.17 -7.80
C PRO A 21 -39.43 18.58 -7.23
N LEU A 22 -39.90 18.70 -5.99
CA LEU A 22 -40.03 19.98 -5.31
C LEU A 22 -38.69 20.51 -4.81
N CYS A 23 -37.72 19.60 -4.58
CA CYS A 23 -36.37 19.94 -4.19
C CYS A 23 -35.39 18.91 -4.79
N ILE A 24 -34.11 19.28 -4.85
CA ILE A 24 -33.10 18.44 -5.45
C ILE A 24 -32.87 17.11 -4.71
N GLN A 25 -33.11 17.09 -3.40
CA GLN A 25 -33.02 15.88 -2.57
C GLN A 25 -34.01 14.80 -3.05
N ASP A 26 -35.15 15.21 -3.67
CA ASP A 26 -36.14 14.26 -4.20
C ASP A 26 -35.67 13.56 -5.48
N THR A 27 -34.53 13.94 -6.05
CA THR A 27 -33.94 13.29 -7.21
C THR A 27 -33.09 12.07 -6.85
N ILE A 28 -32.65 11.97 -5.56
CA ILE A 28 -31.81 10.86 -5.09
C ILE A 28 -32.66 9.58 -4.97
N PRO A 29 -32.32 8.48 -5.64
CA PRO A 29 -33.16 7.30 -5.73
C PRO A 29 -33.05 6.38 -4.49
N ILE A 30 -32.94 6.95 -3.30
CA ILE A 30 -32.83 6.22 -2.03
C ILE A 30 -34.02 6.61 -1.14
N TYR A 31 -34.80 5.60 -0.79
CA TYR A 31 -35.97 5.78 0.07
C TYR A 31 -35.62 5.77 1.55
N ARG A 32 -34.75 4.84 1.97
CA ARG A 32 -34.34 4.66 3.37
C ARG A 32 -32.91 4.17 3.48
N ILE A 33 -32.21 4.66 4.50
CA ILE A 33 -30.87 4.22 4.88
C ILE A 33 -30.93 3.44 6.19
N SER A 34 -29.99 2.49 6.38
CA SER A 34 -29.78 1.78 7.64
C SER A 34 -28.32 1.80 8.03
N GLU A 35 -28.02 1.80 9.32
CA GLU A 35 -26.68 1.96 9.89
C GLU A 35 -25.68 0.94 9.34
N ASN A 36 -26.12 -0.29 9.13
CA ASN A 36 -25.29 -1.38 8.57
C ASN A 36 -25.05 -1.28 7.05
N GLY A 37 -25.41 -0.17 6.43
CA GLY A 37 -25.16 0.08 5.01
C GLY A 37 -26.08 -0.65 4.03
N ILE A 38 -27.22 -1.21 4.44
CA ILE A 38 -28.26 -1.71 3.52
C ILE A 38 -29.24 -0.55 3.25
N PHE A 39 -29.34 -0.14 1.98
CA PHE A 39 -30.25 0.92 1.57
C PHE A 39 -31.47 0.37 0.86
N GLU A 40 -32.63 0.97 1.09
CA GLU A 40 -33.86 0.73 0.35
C GLU A 40 -33.97 1.80 -0.75
N LEU A 41 -34.13 1.33 -1.99
CA LEU A 41 -34.12 2.17 -3.17
C LEU A 41 -35.53 2.54 -3.62
N GLU A 42 -35.71 3.71 -4.22
CA GLU A 42 -36.93 4.02 -4.94
C GLU A 42 -37.00 3.20 -6.24
N SER A 43 -38.05 2.41 -6.38
CA SER A 43 -38.27 1.63 -7.60
C SER A 43 -39.31 2.29 -8.48
N PRO A 44 -39.02 2.55 -9.76
CA PRO A 44 -40.02 3.07 -10.71
C PRO A 44 -41.19 2.09 -10.97
N THR A 45 -41.11 0.85 -10.49
CA THR A 45 -42.05 -0.23 -10.78
C THR A 45 -43.08 -0.51 -9.68
N ASN A 46 -43.15 0.26 -8.60
CA ASN A 46 -44.08 0.04 -7.49
C ASN A 46 -45.56 0.40 -7.79
N LYS A 47 -46.01 0.23 -9.04
CA LYS A 47 -47.43 0.48 -9.47
C LYS A 47 -48.12 -0.75 -10.00
N ASP A 48 -47.98 -1.89 -9.30
CA ASP A 48 -48.87 -3.02 -9.62
C ASP A 48 -49.89 -3.22 -8.52
N GLY A 49 -51.12 -3.12 -8.92
CA GLY A 49 -52.26 -3.20 -8.04
C GLY A 49 -52.34 -4.49 -7.25
N GLY A 50 -52.34 -4.39 -5.95
CA GLY A 50 -52.89 -5.38 -5.03
C GLY A 50 -52.02 -6.58 -4.64
N LYS A 51 -50.77 -6.70 -5.11
CA LYS A 51 -49.83 -7.73 -4.65
C LYS A 51 -48.83 -7.10 -3.68
N LYS A 52 -48.27 -7.86 -2.71
CA LYS A 52 -47.25 -7.42 -1.75
C LYS A 52 -46.24 -6.52 -2.43
N LYS A 53 -46.04 -5.32 -1.87
CA LYS A 53 -45.00 -4.39 -2.35
C LYS A 53 -43.68 -5.10 -2.26
N ILE A 54 -42.98 -5.23 -3.36
CA ILE A 54 -41.61 -5.74 -3.43
C ILE A 54 -40.70 -4.51 -3.45
N HIS A 55 -39.82 -4.42 -2.47
CA HIS A 55 -38.87 -3.35 -2.32
C HIS A 55 -37.52 -3.77 -2.90
N GLN A 56 -36.78 -2.84 -3.46
CA GLN A 56 -35.42 -3.07 -3.91
C GLN A 56 -34.46 -2.61 -2.80
N PHE A 57 -33.52 -3.48 -2.46
CA PHE A 57 -32.47 -3.20 -1.49
C PHE A 57 -31.11 -3.41 -2.14
N ASP A 58 -30.11 -2.70 -1.66
CA ASP A 58 -28.73 -2.91 -2.06
C ASP A 58 -27.77 -2.89 -0.87
N ARG A 59 -26.59 -3.48 -1.08
CA ARG A 59 -25.46 -3.43 -0.18
C ARG A 59 -24.19 -3.13 -0.98
N MET A 60 -23.36 -2.26 -0.45
CA MET A 60 -22.15 -1.78 -1.10
C MET A 60 -20.91 -2.26 -0.37
N TYR A 61 -19.92 -2.66 -1.14
CA TYR A 61 -18.62 -3.11 -0.67
C TYR A 61 -17.52 -2.30 -1.36
N LEU A 62 -16.47 -2.02 -0.62
CA LEU A 62 -15.17 -1.59 -1.18
C LEU A 62 -14.38 -2.85 -1.52
N PHE A 63 -13.72 -2.90 -2.66
CA PHE A 63 -12.77 -3.97 -2.96
C PHE A 63 -11.38 -3.43 -3.22
N GLU A 64 -10.39 -4.18 -2.77
CA GLU A 64 -8.99 -3.84 -2.95
C GLU A 64 -8.49 -4.20 -4.34
N ASP A 65 -7.51 -3.46 -4.81
CA ASP A 65 -6.87 -3.70 -6.10
C ASP A 65 -5.89 -4.88 -6.03
N ILE A 66 -5.57 -5.44 -7.19
CA ILE A 66 -4.51 -6.41 -7.38
C ILE A 66 -3.51 -5.86 -8.40
N ASN A 67 -2.31 -6.42 -8.44
CA ASN A 67 -1.24 -5.98 -9.34
C ASN A 67 -1.42 -6.43 -10.80
N PHE A 68 -2.60 -6.27 -11.36
CA PHE A 68 -2.93 -6.75 -12.71
C PHE A 68 -2.06 -6.12 -13.79
N SER A 69 -1.82 -4.81 -13.73
CA SER A 69 -1.02 -4.09 -14.76
C SER A 69 0.45 -4.48 -14.78
N THR A 70 0.96 -5.05 -13.69
CA THR A 70 2.36 -5.45 -13.54
C THR A 70 2.56 -6.96 -13.59
N GLN A 71 1.53 -7.73 -13.92
CA GLN A 71 1.60 -9.16 -14.20
C GLN A 71 2.17 -9.40 -15.59
N ASP A 72 2.79 -10.56 -15.81
CA ASP A 72 3.12 -11.01 -17.14
C ASP A 72 1.88 -11.49 -17.91
N GLU A 73 2.02 -11.77 -19.21
CA GLU A 73 0.89 -12.14 -20.07
C GLU A 73 0.21 -13.45 -19.63
N GLU A 74 0.95 -14.42 -19.11
CA GLU A 74 0.42 -15.71 -18.65
C GLU A 74 -0.38 -15.52 -17.34
N GLU A 75 0.15 -14.74 -16.41
CA GLU A 75 -0.54 -14.37 -15.17
C GLU A 75 -1.79 -13.53 -15.41
N LYS A 76 -1.74 -12.57 -16.36
CA LYS A 76 -2.92 -11.78 -16.78
C LYS A 76 -4.02 -12.67 -17.33
N GLU A 77 -3.66 -13.64 -18.19
CA GLU A 77 -4.62 -14.59 -18.73
C GLU A 77 -5.26 -15.44 -17.62
N GLU A 78 -4.46 -15.90 -16.65
CA GLU A 78 -4.98 -16.67 -15.51
C GLU A 78 -5.91 -15.80 -14.63
N THR A 79 -5.50 -14.56 -14.35
CA THR A 79 -6.34 -13.61 -13.60
C THR A 79 -7.64 -13.29 -14.33
N GLY A 80 -7.58 -13.12 -15.66
CA GLY A 80 -8.75 -12.98 -16.52
C GLY A 80 -9.70 -14.16 -16.41
N LYS A 81 -9.22 -15.39 -16.44
CA LYS A 81 -10.00 -16.62 -16.26
C LYS A 81 -10.62 -16.72 -14.86
N ARG A 82 -9.91 -16.30 -13.82
CA ARG A 82 -10.45 -16.24 -12.46
C ARG A 82 -11.56 -15.19 -12.36
N PHE A 83 -11.39 -14.03 -12.99
CA PHE A 83 -12.42 -12.99 -13.04
C PHE A 83 -13.66 -13.45 -13.85
N GLU A 84 -13.47 -14.08 -14.99
CA GLU A 84 -14.57 -14.72 -15.74
C GLU A 84 -15.35 -15.72 -14.87
N THR A 85 -14.63 -16.53 -14.08
CA THR A 85 -15.26 -17.48 -13.14
C THR A 85 -16.08 -16.76 -12.08
N LEU A 86 -15.63 -15.60 -11.58
CA LEU A 86 -16.43 -14.75 -10.70
C LEU A 86 -17.71 -14.30 -11.41
N LEU A 87 -17.59 -13.70 -12.60
CA LEU A 87 -18.74 -13.20 -13.37
C LEU A 87 -19.77 -14.30 -13.63
N ARG A 88 -19.32 -15.48 -14.02
CA ARG A 88 -20.14 -16.66 -14.30
C ARG A 88 -20.85 -17.21 -13.06
N SER A 89 -20.20 -17.16 -11.90
CA SER A 89 -20.72 -17.66 -10.63
C SER A 89 -21.77 -16.73 -9.99
N MET A 90 -21.82 -15.47 -10.39
CA MET A 90 -22.73 -14.49 -9.80
C MET A 90 -24.17 -14.69 -10.27
N ASN A 91 -25.07 -15.06 -9.33
CA ASN A 91 -26.51 -15.28 -9.60
C ASN A 91 -27.39 -14.09 -9.20
N VAL A 92 -26.79 -12.94 -8.94
CA VAL A 92 -27.49 -11.74 -8.44
C VAL A 92 -27.14 -10.55 -9.31
N SER A 93 -28.02 -9.56 -9.38
CA SER A 93 -27.72 -8.29 -10.05
C SER A 93 -26.68 -7.53 -9.23
N TYR A 94 -25.63 -7.06 -9.90
CA TYR A 94 -24.55 -6.31 -9.27
C TYR A 94 -24.09 -5.14 -10.13
N LYS A 95 -23.38 -4.24 -9.52
CA LYS A 95 -22.75 -3.09 -10.17
C LYS A 95 -21.30 -2.99 -9.73
N VAL A 96 -20.40 -2.75 -10.67
CA VAL A 96 -18.99 -2.45 -10.44
C VAL A 96 -18.77 -0.98 -10.74
N ILE A 97 -18.15 -0.26 -9.81
CA ILE A 97 -17.83 1.16 -9.98
C ILE A 97 -16.34 1.36 -9.74
N VAL A 98 -15.72 2.10 -10.66
CA VAL A 98 -14.38 2.68 -10.47
C VAL A 98 -14.56 4.19 -10.49
N SER A 99 -14.25 4.84 -9.38
CA SER A 99 -14.47 6.27 -9.19
C SER A 99 -13.17 7.00 -8.87
N ASN A 100 -12.75 7.89 -9.76
CA ASN A 100 -11.71 8.86 -9.46
C ASN A 100 -12.37 10.11 -8.88
N HIS A 101 -12.05 10.44 -7.65
CA HIS A 101 -12.57 11.59 -6.93
C HIS A 101 -11.43 12.33 -6.23
N TYR A 102 -11.63 13.60 -5.94
CA TYR A 102 -10.63 14.32 -5.17
C TYR A 102 -10.52 13.74 -3.76
N ALA A 103 -9.31 13.62 -3.28
CA ALA A 103 -9.07 13.27 -1.90
C ALA A 103 -9.79 14.27 -1.00
N ASP A 104 -10.38 13.80 0.09
CA ASP A 104 -10.77 14.67 1.19
C ASP A 104 -9.50 15.32 1.75
N ASN A 105 -9.13 16.47 1.17
CA ASN A 105 -7.90 17.17 1.53
C ASN A 105 -7.81 17.50 3.02
N GLY A 106 -8.94 17.64 3.71
CA GLY A 106 -8.98 17.86 5.15
C GLY A 106 -8.55 16.61 5.91
N ARG A 107 -9.23 15.50 5.66
CA ARG A 107 -8.96 14.21 6.32
C ARG A 107 -7.60 13.63 5.90
N LEU A 108 -7.32 13.62 4.61
CA LEU A 108 -6.03 13.14 4.09
C LEU A 108 -4.87 13.97 4.64
N ARG A 109 -5.04 15.30 4.75
CA ARG A 109 -4.04 16.16 5.39
C ARG A 109 -3.89 15.87 6.87
N GLU A 110 -4.97 15.67 7.61
CA GLU A 110 -4.91 15.33 9.04
C GLU A 110 -4.25 13.97 9.28
N GLU A 111 -4.49 12.99 8.41
CA GLU A 111 -3.91 11.65 8.47
C GLU A 111 -2.43 11.64 8.06
N ILE A 112 -2.05 12.35 7.01
CA ILE A 112 -0.70 12.34 6.45
C ILE A 112 0.18 13.43 7.09
N LEU A 113 -0.35 14.64 7.31
CA LEU A 113 0.38 15.74 7.92
C LEU A 113 0.34 15.63 9.44
N GLN A 114 0.95 14.58 9.96
CA GLN A 114 1.03 14.32 11.39
C GLN A 114 1.71 15.49 12.13
N LYS A 115 1.29 15.77 13.36
CA LYS A 115 1.90 16.81 14.17
C LYS A 115 3.29 16.39 14.64
N ALA A 116 4.23 17.32 14.64
CA ALA A 116 5.54 17.10 15.20
C ALA A 116 5.44 16.71 16.69
N VAL A 117 6.21 15.71 17.09
CA VAL A 117 6.22 15.19 18.47
C VAL A 117 6.83 16.19 19.46
N SER A 118 7.77 17.03 19.02
CA SER A 118 8.40 18.04 19.83
C SER A 118 8.61 19.34 19.05
N LYS A 119 8.78 20.46 19.80
CA LYS A 119 9.07 21.77 19.18
C LYS A 119 10.37 21.80 18.39
N GLU A 120 11.33 20.99 18.79
CA GLU A 120 12.64 20.87 18.13
C GLU A 120 12.50 20.25 16.73
N MET A 121 11.52 19.35 16.54
CA MET A 121 11.23 18.68 15.26
C MET A 121 10.26 19.48 14.37
N GLU A 122 9.66 20.58 14.85
CA GLU A 122 8.74 21.40 14.02
C GLU A 122 9.37 21.91 12.71
N PRO A 123 10.65 22.37 12.66
CA PRO A 123 11.23 22.82 11.40
C PRO A 123 11.33 21.68 10.37
N LEU A 124 11.80 20.52 10.80
CA LEU A 124 11.92 19.33 9.93
C LEU A 124 10.55 18.83 9.49
N ALA A 125 9.56 18.79 10.38
CA ALA A 125 8.19 18.42 10.06
C ALA A 125 7.58 19.36 9.00
N LYS A 126 7.85 20.67 9.06
CA LYS A 126 7.38 21.63 8.05
C LYS A 126 7.97 21.36 6.67
N GLU A 127 9.22 20.95 6.58
CA GLU A 127 9.84 20.57 5.30
C GLU A 127 9.18 19.31 4.72
N TYR A 128 8.90 18.29 5.55
CA TYR A 128 8.15 17.11 5.11
C TYR A 128 6.73 17.46 4.70
N HIS A 129 6.02 18.30 5.44
CA HIS A 129 4.69 18.75 5.07
C HIS A 129 4.68 19.47 3.72
N LYS A 130 5.65 20.38 3.50
CA LYS A 130 5.80 21.09 2.23
C LYS A 130 6.07 20.11 1.07
N LEU A 131 6.93 19.12 1.31
CA LEU A 131 7.21 18.07 0.31
C LEU A 131 5.96 17.27 -0.02
N ILE A 132 5.22 16.82 1.00
CA ILE A 132 3.99 16.02 0.83
C ILE A 132 2.90 16.86 0.14
N GLU A 133 2.71 18.12 0.56
CA GLU A 133 1.74 19.02 -0.07
C GLU A 133 2.07 19.27 -1.54
N LYS A 134 3.35 19.45 -1.88
CA LYS A 134 3.80 19.59 -3.26
C LYS A 134 3.51 18.31 -4.04
N ARG A 135 3.86 17.17 -3.49
CA ARG A 135 3.58 15.86 -4.10
C ARG A 135 2.08 15.62 -4.31
N LEU A 136 1.23 16.01 -3.36
CA LEU A 136 -0.22 15.96 -3.53
C LEU A 136 -0.72 16.83 -4.69
N GLN A 137 -0.04 17.94 -4.98
CA GLN A 137 -0.37 18.80 -6.13
C GLN A 137 0.18 18.28 -7.46
N GLU A 138 1.36 17.66 -7.46
CA GLU A 138 2.04 17.12 -8.65
C GLU A 138 1.51 15.74 -9.07
N GLY A 139 0.95 14.97 -8.15
CA GLY A 139 0.27 13.72 -8.45
C GLY A 139 -0.93 13.96 -9.37
N ARG A 140 -1.88 13.03 -9.44
CA ARG A 140 -3.13 13.23 -10.20
C ARG A 140 -4.01 14.38 -9.67
N GLY A 141 -3.43 15.50 -9.27
CA GLY A 141 -4.15 16.63 -8.69
C GLY A 141 -4.88 16.30 -7.40
N GLY A 142 -4.39 15.31 -6.62
CA GLY A 142 -5.05 14.81 -5.42
C GLY A 142 -6.23 13.87 -5.70
N LEU A 143 -6.29 13.24 -6.88
CA LEU A 143 -7.31 12.24 -7.21
C LEU A 143 -6.96 10.89 -6.57
N LEU A 144 -7.92 10.35 -5.84
CA LEU A 144 -7.92 8.97 -5.35
C LEU A 144 -8.86 8.11 -6.20
N GLN A 145 -8.50 6.85 -6.38
CA GLN A 145 -9.36 5.87 -7.03
C GLN A 145 -9.98 4.95 -6.00
N SER A 146 -11.31 4.90 -5.97
CA SER A 146 -12.08 3.95 -5.14
C SER A 146 -12.84 2.99 -6.03
N LYS A 147 -12.89 1.72 -5.62
CA LYS A 147 -13.54 0.65 -6.36
C LYS A 147 -14.64 0.01 -5.51
N TYR A 148 -15.85 0.02 -6.04
CA TYR A 148 -17.01 -0.43 -5.32
C TYR A 148 -17.71 -1.58 -6.04
N PHE A 149 -18.18 -2.54 -5.25
CA PHE A 149 -19.03 -3.63 -5.69
C PHE A 149 -20.37 -3.53 -4.97
N ILE A 150 -21.46 -3.38 -5.72
CA ILE A 150 -22.79 -3.20 -5.18
C ILE A 150 -23.64 -4.37 -5.60
N VAL A 151 -24.28 -5.02 -4.64
CA VAL A 151 -25.22 -6.12 -4.88
C VAL A 151 -26.63 -5.64 -4.58
N SER A 152 -27.58 -5.95 -5.46
CA SER A 152 -28.97 -5.57 -5.26
C SER A 152 -29.91 -6.78 -5.24
N CYS A 153 -30.98 -6.69 -4.45
CA CYS A 153 -32.02 -7.70 -4.40
C CYS A 153 -33.40 -7.09 -4.28
N ARG A 154 -34.42 -7.85 -4.66
CA ARG A 154 -35.83 -7.51 -4.50
C ARG A 154 -36.45 -8.38 -3.43
N LYS A 155 -36.84 -7.80 -2.29
CA LYS A 155 -37.40 -8.52 -1.13
C LYS A 155 -38.63 -7.78 -0.59
N PRO A 156 -39.54 -8.49 0.12
CA PRO A 156 -40.74 -7.86 0.67
C PRO A 156 -40.48 -6.89 1.82
N ASP A 157 -39.37 -7.04 2.54
CA ASP A 157 -39.04 -6.26 3.72
C ASP A 157 -37.54 -6.26 3.97
N TYR A 158 -37.11 -5.39 4.89
CA TYR A 158 -35.72 -5.19 5.27
C TYR A 158 -35.06 -6.45 5.89
N GLU A 159 -35.78 -7.16 6.79
CA GLU A 159 -35.20 -8.34 7.45
C GLU A 159 -34.94 -9.47 6.44
N SER A 160 -35.84 -9.64 5.48
CA SER A 160 -35.63 -10.59 4.38
C SER A 160 -34.44 -10.21 3.50
N ALA A 161 -34.23 -8.92 3.26
CA ALA A 161 -33.07 -8.42 2.51
C ALA A 161 -31.78 -8.61 3.30
N ARG A 162 -31.77 -8.28 4.60
CA ARG A 162 -30.62 -8.47 5.49
C ARG A 162 -30.17 -9.92 5.56
N ASN A 163 -31.10 -10.84 5.76
CA ASN A 163 -30.81 -12.29 5.79
C ASN A 163 -30.24 -12.77 4.45
N TYR A 164 -30.78 -12.27 3.35
CA TYR A 164 -30.29 -12.59 2.02
C TYR A 164 -28.84 -12.10 1.82
N PHE A 165 -28.53 -10.84 2.14
CA PHE A 165 -27.18 -10.33 2.03
C PHE A 165 -26.18 -11.07 2.91
N ASN A 166 -26.54 -11.38 4.15
CA ASN A 166 -25.70 -12.17 5.05
C ASN A 166 -25.38 -13.57 4.49
N THR A 167 -26.33 -14.17 3.76
CA THR A 167 -26.14 -15.50 3.15
C THR A 167 -25.17 -15.46 1.97
N ILE A 168 -25.28 -14.44 1.10
CA ILE A 168 -24.47 -14.39 -0.12
C ILE A 168 -23.09 -13.75 0.11
N GLU A 169 -22.93 -12.93 1.16
CA GLU A 169 -21.71 -12.17 1.44
C GLU A 169 -20.48 -13.07 1.51
N PHE A 170 -20.56 -14.14 2.29
CA PHE A 170 -19.46 -15.09 2.42
C PHE A 170 -19.01 -15.68 1.08
N SER A 171 -20.00 -16.06 0.23
CA SER A 171 -19.69 -16.62 -1.08
C SER A 171 -19.02 -15.62 -2.01
N ILE A 172 -19.47 -14.37 -1.99
CA ILE A 172 -18.88 -13.30 -2.80
C ILE A 172 -17.47 -12.96 -2.29
N GLN A 173 -17.28 -12.86 -0.97
CA GLN A 173 -15.94 -12.63 -0.39
C GLN A 173 -14.95 -13.73 -0.79
N GLN A 174 -15.39 -14.99 -0.81
CA GLN A 174 -14.55 -16.11 -1.27
C GLN A 174 -14.15 -15.99 -2.75
N LEU A 175 -15.05 -15.51 -3.60
CA LEU A 175 -14.75 -15.29 -5.02
C LEU A 175 -13.70 -14.18 -5.19
N PHE A 176 -13.84 -13.08 -4.47
CA PHE A 176 -12.83 -12.01 -4.49
C PHE A 176 -11.49 -12.45 -3.90
N HIS A 177 -11.52 -13.23 -2.83
CA HIS A 177 -10.28 -13.77 -2.24
C HIS A 177 -9.50 -14.68 -3.22
N ARG A 178 -10.19 -15.45 -4.05
CA ARG A 178 -9.54 -16.25 -5.11
C ARG A 178 -8.88 -15.41 -6.19
N LEU A 179 -9.34 -14.17 -6.39
CA LEU A 179 -8.71 -13.20 -7.28
C LEU A 179 -7.51 -12.51 -6.63
N GLY A 180 -7.26 -12.73 -5.32
CA GLY A 180 -6.25 -12.01 -4.56
C GLY A 180 -6.73 -10.64 -4.05
N SER A 181 -8.04 -10.35 -4.14
CA SER A 181 -8.66 -9.11 -3.66
C SER A 181 -9.43 -9.34 -2.36
N CYS A 182 -9.62 -8.28 -1.58
CA CYS A 182 -10.43 -8.27 -0.37
C CYS A 182 -11.71 -7.47 -0.60
N LEU A 183 -12.83 -7.93 -0.06
CA LEU A 183 -14.14 -7.29 -0.17
C LEU A 183 -14.61 -6.82 1.21
N ILE A 184 -14.71 -5.51 1.43
CA ILE A 184 -15.02 -4.87 2.71
C ILE A 184 -16.43 -4.27 2.66
N PRO A 185 -17.39 -4.72 3.49
CA PRO A 185 -18.72 -4.14 3.55
C PRO A 185 -18.66 -2.72 4.11
N LEU A 186 -19.34 -1.77 3.44
CA LEU A 186 -19.40 -0.38 3.88
C LEU A 186 -20.65 -0.14 4.74
N ASP A 187 -20.49 0.65 5.78
CA ASP A 187 -21.58 1.16 6.60
C ASP A 187 -22.32 2.34 5.93
N ALA A 188 -23.33 2.86 6.59
CA ALA A 188 -24.10 3.97 6.04
C ALA A 188 -23.27 5.25 5.88
N THR A 189 -22.36 5.53 6.81
CA THR A 189 -21.55 6.75 6.80
C THR A 189 -20.60 6.77 5.61
N GLU A 190 -19.89 5.65 5.37
CA GLU A 190 -18.99 5.54 4.24
C GLU A 190 -19.75 5.53 2.89
N ARG A 191 -20.92 4.90 2.84
CA ARG A 191 -21.77 4.96 1.65
C ARG A 191 -22.26 6.38 1.34
N LEU A 192 -22.66 7.14 2.37
CA LEU A 192 -23.08 8.53 2.21
C LEU A 192 -21.91 9.42 1.80
N ARG A 193 -20.70 9.16 2.31
CA ARG A 193 -19.47 9.84 1.87
C ARG A 193 -19.21 9.60 0.38
N ALA A 194 -19.31 8.35 -0.09
CA ALA A 194 -19.18 8.05 -1.50
C ALA A 194 -20.22 8.78 -2.36
N LEU A 195 -21.48 8.85 -1.91
CA LEU A 195 -22.53 9.60 -2.60
C LEU A 195 -22.27 11.12 -2.59
N HIS A 196 -21.73 11.65 -1.50
CA HIS A 196 -21.36 13.07 -1.41
C HIS A 196 -20.34 13.45 -2.49
N SER A 197 -19.31 12.64 -2.71
CA SER A 197 -18.31 12.89 -3.74
C SER A 197 -18.88 12.86 -5.18
N TYR A 198 -20.01 12.19 -5.39
CA TYR A 198 -20.71 12.22 -6.69
C TYR A 198 -21.37 13.57 -6.98
N TYR A 199 -21.91 14.24 -5.97
CA TYR A 199 -22.66 15.50 -6.14
C TYR A 199 -21.80 16.73 -5.87
N ARG A 200 -20.82 16.63 -4.95
CA ARG A 200 -19.98 17.75 -4.49
C ARG A 200 -18.52 17.54 -4.81
N MET A 201 -18.20 17.61 -6.10
CA MET A 201 -16.83 17.50 -6.56
C MET A 201 -15.97 18.65 -6.05
N GLY A 202 -14.84 18.32 -5.38
CA GLY A 202 -13.90 19.30 -4.82
C GLY A 202 -14.28 19.84 -3.45
N ASP A 203 -15.39 19.37 -2.86
CA ASP A 203 -15.88 19.76 -1.52
C ASP A 203 -16.00 18.51 -0.62
N GLU A 204 -15.20 17.50 -0.88
CA GLU A 204 -15.22 16.22 -0.15
C GLU A 204 -14.95 16.39 1.35
N ALA A 205 -14.17 17.39 1.72
CA ALA A 205 -13.88 17.74 3.11
C ALA A 205 -15.08 18.28 3.89
N SER A 206 -16.12 18.73 3.22
CA SER A 206 -17.32 19.27 3.89
C SER A 206 -18.29 18.19 4.39
N PHE A 207 -18.04 16.92 4.08
CA PHE A 207 -18.90 15.83 4.53
C PHE A 207 -18.88 15.66 6.05
N SER A 208 -20.05 15.78 6.69
CA SER A 208 -20.20 15.74 8.15
C SER A 208 -21.47 15.03 8.58
N PHE A 209 -21.68 13.80 8.17
CA PHE A 209 -22.85 13.02 8.61
C PHE A 209 -22.66 12.51 10.03
N ASN A 210 -23.67 12.71 10.89
CA ASN A 210 -23.70 12.19 12.26
C ASN A 210 -24.97 11.36 12.46
N TRP A 211 -24.81 10.07 12.74
CA TRP A 211 -25.91 9.12 12.92
C TRP A 211 -26.83 9.49 14.11
N ASN A 212 -26.25 9.97 15.21
CA ASN A 212 -27.01 10.39 16.39
C ASN A 212 -27.88 11.62 16.11
N GLU A 213 -27.37 12.57 15.34
CA GLU A 213 -28.15 13.74 14.92
C GLU A 213 -29.31 13.36 14.00
N TYR A 214 -29.04 12.45 13.05
CA TYR A 214 -30.09 11.93 12.17
C TYR A 214 -31.22 11.27 12.94
N LEU A 215 -30.92 10.41 13.91
CA LEU A 215 -31.93 9.69 14.70
C LEU A 215 -32.69 10.62 15.66
N HIS A 216 -32.02 11.53 16.35
CA HIS A 216 -32.60 12.35 17.40
C HIS A 216 -33.22 13.63 16.86
N LEU A 217 -32.57 14.32 15.91
CA LEU A 217 -33.03 15.59 15.37
C LEU A 217 -33.89 15.42 14.12
N LYS A 218 -34.04 14.20 13.59
CA LYS A 218 -34.73 13.87 12.34
C LYS A 218 -34.27 14.73 11.16
N ARG A 219 -32.98 15.10 11.16
CA ARG A 219 -32.39 15.83 10.05
C ARG A 219 -32.46 14.98 8.80
N ASP A 220 -32.78 15.60 7.65
CA ASP A 220 -32.75 14.86 6.36
C ASP A 220 -31.28 14.60 5.94
N TRP A 221 -30.86 13.33 5.96
CA TRP A 221 -29.54 12.90 5.60
C TRP A 221 -29.14 13.27 4.14
N ARG A 222 -30.13 13.51 3.27
CA ARG A 222 -29.89 13.93 1.89
C ARG A 222 -29.24 15.30 1.80
N ASN A 223 -29.39 16.14 2.81
CA ASN A 223 -28.72 17.44 2.89
C ASN A 223 -27.20 17.31 3.05
N ASP A 224 -26.72 16.22 3.63
CA ASP A 224 -25.28 15.98 3.81
C ASP A 224 -24.64 15.46 2.51
N ILE A 225 -25.43 14.97 1.54
CA ILE A 225 -24.96 14.50 0.25
C ILE A 225 -25.05 15.61 -0.80
N ILE A 226 -26.23 16.18 -0.99
CA ILE A 226 -26.51 17.17 -2.02
C ILE A 226 -27.07 18.43 -1.40
N ASN A 227 -26.44 19.56 -1.65
CA ASN A 227 -26.84 20.87 -1.16
C ASN A 227 -26.72 21.93 -2.26
N THR A 228 -26.91 21.50 -3.50
CA THR A 228 -26.70 22.34 -4.67
C THR A 228 -27.92 22.41 -5.53
N SER A 229 -28.00 23.38 -6.43
CA SER A 229 -28.92 23.36 -7.54
C SER A 229 -28.39 22.47 -8.65
N LEU A 230 -29.27 21.78 -9.35
CA LEU A 230 -28.96 20.95 -10.49
C LEU A 230 -29.87 21.34 -11.66
N ARG A 231 -29.25 21.63 -12.79
CA ARG A 231 -29.98 21.96 -14.03
C ARG A 231 -29.62 20.95 -15.11
N GLU A 232 -30.65 20.31 -15.68
CA GLU A 232 -30.47 19.37 -16.78
C GLU A 232 -30.47 20.09 -18.13
N HIS A 233 -29.41 19.88 -18.89
CA HIS A 233 -29.27 20.25 -20.29
C HIS A 233 -29.35 19.00 -21.19
N PRO A 234 -29.51 19.16 -22.51
CA PRO A 234 -29.65 17.98 -23.40
C PRO A 234 -28.49 16.96 -23.30
N GLU A 235 -27.28 17.40 -23.08
CA GLU A 235 -26.06 16.54 -23.08
C GLU A 235 -25.20 16.66 -21.83
N TYR A 236 -25.56 17.48 -20.85
CA TYR A 236 -24.83 17.66 -19.59
C TYR A 236 -25.74 18.14 -18.46
N LEU A 237 -25.20 18.07 -17.26
CA LEU A 237 -25.80 18.61 -16.04
C LEU A 237 -24.94 19.80 -15.56
N GLU A 238 -25.61 20.89 -15.18
CA GLU A 238 -24.98 22.03 -14.53
C GLU A 238 -25.33 22.02 -13.05
N MET A 239 -24.32 22.17 -12.20
CA MET A 239 -24.44 22.19 -10.75
C MET A 239 -24.11 23.58 -10.21
N GLU A 240 -24.41 23.83 -8.93
CA GLU A 240 -24.08 25.09 -8.27
C GLU A 240 -22.56 25.37 -8.35
N GLY A 241 -22.22 26.65 -8.50
CA GLY A 241 -20.81 27.07 -8.64
C GLY A 241 -20.23 26.92 -10.05
N GLY A 242 -21.06 26.53 -11.03
CA GLY A 242 -20.65 26.40 -12.44
C GLY A 242 -19.95 25.08 -12.76
N SER A 243 -19.90 24.14 -11.82
CA SER A 243 -19.42 22.79 -12.10
C SER A 243 -20.40 22.04 -13.00
N CYS A 244 -19.84 21.23 -13.91
CA CYS A 244 -20.61 20.51 -14.91
C CYS A 244 -20.29 19.02 -14.90
N ALA A 245 -21.27 18.21 -15.30
CA ALA A 245 -21.07 16.77 -15.48
C ALA A 245 -21.73 16.30 -16.78
N CYS A 246 -21.06 15.42 -17.51
CA CYS A 246 -21.62 14.74 -18.68
C CYS A 246 -21.66 13.24 -18.42
N VAL A 247 -22.85 12.66 -18.59
CA VAL A 247 -23.04 11.23 -18.44
C VAL A 247 -23.11 10.59 -19.82
N MET A 248 -22.17 9.69 -20.08
CA MET A 248 -21.97 9.04 -21.36
C MET A 248 -22.18 7.52 -21.26
N PHE A 249 -22.41 6.87 -22.40
CA PHE A 249 -22.50 5.41 -22.48
C PHE A 249 -21.86 4.88 -23.77
N ILE A 250 -21.54 3.58 -23.78
CA ILE A 250 -20.98 2.92 -24.95
C ILE A 250 -22.12 2.50 -25.87
N ARG A 251 -22.27 3.19 -26.99
CA ARG A 251 -23.30 2.92 -28.00
C ARG A 251 -22.94 1.73 -28.90
N LYS A 252 -21.66 1.59 -29.22
CA LYS A 252 -21.14 0.53 -30.08
C LYS A 252 -19.90 -0.11 -29.44
N TYR A 253 -19.94 -1.42 -29.31
CA TYR A 253 -18.83 -2.23 -28.86
C TYR A 253 -18.07 -2.81 -30.07
N PRO A 254 -16.74 -2.97 -30.01
CA PRO A 254 -15.95 -3.60 -31.05
C PRO A 254 -16.19 -5.12 -31.10
N ASN A 255 -15.74 -5.76 -32.19
CA ASN A 255 -15.79 -7.23 -32.33
C ASN A 255 -14.65 -7.96 -31.58
N GLY A 256 -13.72 -7.22 -31.00
CA GLY A 256 -12.63 -7.70 -30.15
C GLY A 256 -12.25 -6.56 -29.23
N LEU A 257 -12.19 -6.84 -27.93
CA LEU A 257 -11.81 -5.88 -26.90
C LEU A 257 -10.38 -6.18 -26.45
N THR A 258 -9.68 -5.16 -25.98
CA THR A 258 -8.41 -5.29 -25.28
C THR A 258 -8.60 -4.82 -23.84
N ASP A 259 -7.92 -5.46 -22.90
CA ASP A 259 -7.95 -5.17 -21.47
C ASP A 259 -7.44 -3.76 -21.10
N GLN A 260 -6.78 -3.08 -22.02
CA GLN A 260 -6.21 -1.74 -21.82
C GLN A 260 -7.26 -0.62 -21.72
N PHE A 261 -8.45 -0.81 -22.32
CA PHE A 261 -9.47 0.26 -22.37
C PHE A 261 -9.86 0.79 -20.99
N LEU A 262 -10.18 -0.10 -20.06
CA LEU A 262 -10.61 0.33 -18.73
C LEU A 262 -9.48 1.02 -17.95
N ASN A 263 -8.26 0.52 -18.08
CA ASN A 263 -7.08 1.11 -17.45
C ASN A 263 -6.79 2.52 -18.01
N GLU A 264 -6.83 2.69 -19.33
CA GLU A 264 -6.66 4.01 -19.95
C GLU A 264 -7.74 4.99 -19.52
N LEU A 265 -9.01 4.55 -19.49
CA LEU A 265 -10.14 5.36 -19.09
C LEU A 265 -10.08 5.78 -17.62
N THR A 266 -9.73 4.85 -16.73
CA THR A 266 -9.71 5.11 -15.28
C THR A 266 -8.40 5.71 -14.78
N ASN A 267 -7.36 5.75 -15.63
CA ASN A 267 -6.08 6.40 -15.34
C ASN A 267 -6.01 7.88 -15.78
N MET A 268 -7.13 8.49 -16.11
CA MET A 268 -7.20 9.91 -16.43
C MET A 268 -6.82 10.81 -15.25
N ASP A 269 -6.31 12.00 -15.55
CA ASP A 269 -5.88 13.05 -14.62
C ASP A 269 -7.02 13.97 -14.13
N PHE A 270 -8.27 13.54 -14.30
CA PHE A 270 -9.45 14.27 -13.87
C PHE A 270 -10.53 13.32 -13.27
N PRO A 271 -11.49 13.86 -12.50
CA PRO A 271 -12.58 13.08 -11.93
C PRO A 271 -13.42 12.40 -13.00
N ILE A 272 -13.43 11.10 -12.97
CA ILE A 272 -14.20 10.25 -13.87
C ILE A 272 -14.79 9.08 -13.07
N ILE A 273 -16.00 8.68 -13.41
CA ILE A 273 -16.65 7.53 -12.80
C ILE A 273 -17.03 6.55 -13.90
N TYR A 274 -16.54 5.34 -13.80
CA TYR A 274 -16.97 4.21 -14.59
C TYR A 274 -17.93 3.37 -13.77
N SER A 275 -19.13 3.12 -14.29
CA SER A 275 -20.18 2.32 -13.65
C SER A 275 -20.65 1.25 -14.60
N MET A 276 -20.50 -0.01 -14.21
CA MET A 276 -20.91 -1.18 -14.97
C MET A 276 -22.02 -1.91 -14.23
N ASP A 277 -23.24 -1.82 -14.74
CA ASP A 277 -24.41 -2.57 -14.27
C ASP A 277 -24.46 -3.93 -14.92
N VAL A 278 -24.60 -5.00 -14.15
CA VAL A 278 -24.68 -6.38 -14.64
C VAL A 278 -25.91 -7.08 -14.07
N GLU A 279 -26.71 -7.62 -14.95
CA GLU A 279 -27.88 -8.46 -14.60
C GLU A 279 -27.69 -9.86 -15.23
N PRO A 280 -27.37 -10.88 -14.42
CA PRO A 280 -27.22 -12.23 -14.94
C PRO A 280 -28.54 -12.79 -15.49
N LEU A 281 -28.48 -13.39 -16.67
CA LEU A 281 -29.62 -14.09 -17.23
C LEU A 281 -29.70 -15.52 -16.71
N ASP A 282 -30.93 -16.00 -16.47
CA ASP A 282 -31.14 -17.43 -16.21
C ASP A 282 -30.77 -18.24 -17.45
N ASN A 283 -30.08 -19.37 -17.27
CA ASN A 283 -29.59 -20.19 -18.39
C ASN A 283 -30.69 -20.63 -19.32
N ASP A 284 -31.89 -21.00 -18.81
CA ASP A 284 -33.05 -21.36 -19.64
C ASP A 284 -33.50 -20.18 -20.51
N VAL A 285 -33.53 -18.98 -19.97
CA VAL A 285 -33.91 -17.76 -20.70
C VAL A 285 -32.85 -17.42 -21.75
N ALA A 286 -31.57 -17.53 -21.37
CA ALA A 286 -30.43 -17.32 -22.26
C ALA A 286 -30.47 -18.30 -23.44
N TYR A 287 -30.62 -19.60 -23.16
CA TYR A 287 -30.74 -20.63 -24.17
C TYR A 287 -31.89 -20.38 -25.14
N GLN A 288 -33.09 -20.09 -24.61
CA GLN A 288 -34.27 -19.77 -25.47
C GLN A 288 -34.03 -18.50 -26.31
N MET A 289 -33.34 -17.53 -25.81
CA MET A 289 -33.02 -16.29 -26.52
C MET A 289 -32.10 -16.56 -27.70
N VAL A 290 -31.04 -17.34 -27.49
CA VAL A 290 -30.08 -17.71 -28.53
C VAL A 290 -30.71 -18.68 -29.52
N MET A 291 -31.51 -19.65 -29.07
CA MET A 291 -32.26 -20.59 -29.92
C MET A 291 -33.24 -19.87 -30.86
N LYS A 292 -33.94 -18.84 -30.36
CA LYS A 292 -34.80 -18.00 -31.22
C LYS A 292 -34.00 -17.29 -32.32
N LYS A 293 -32.79 -16.81 -31.99
CA LYS A 293 -31.89 -16.17 -32.97
C LYS A 293 -31.38 -17.17 -33.99
N TYR A 294 -31.02 -18.39 -33.56
CA TYR A 294 -30.62 -19.49 -34.41
C TYR A 294 -31.70 -19.85 -35.41
N MET A 295 -32.93 -20.12 -34.92
CA MET A 295 -34.07 -20.44 -35.77
C MET A 295 -34.45 -19.31 -36.73
N SER A 296 -34.28 -18.05 -36.32
CA SER A 296 -34.51 -16.90 -37.22
C SER A 296 -33.47 -16.83 -38.35
N ASN A 297 -32.22 -17.13 -38.05
CA ASN A 297 -31.13 -17.21 -39.03
C ASN A 297 -31.40 -18.38 -40.01
N GLU A 298 -31.73 -19.53 -39.50
CA GLU A 298 -32.06 -20.71 -40.30
C GLU A 298 -33.23 -20.45 -41.26
N ARG A 299 -34.31 -19.84 -40.78
CA ARG A 299 -35.45 -19.44 -41.65
C ARG A 299 -35.02 -18.45 -42.73
N SER A 300 -34.12 -17.52 -42.41
CA SER A 300 -33.61 -16.54 -43.37
C SER A 300 -32.73 -17.18 -44.45
N ILE A 301 -31.91 -18.17 -44.04
CA ILE A 301 -31.10 -18.99 -44.96
C ILE A 301 -32.01 -19.81 -45.90
N ASN A 302 -33.00 -20.51 -45.34
CA ASN A 302 -33.92 -21.30 -46.12
C ASN A 302 -34.72 -20.46 -47.13
N ARG A 303 -35.18 -19.28 -46.70
CA ARG A 303 -35.89 -18.35 -47.58
C ARG A 303 -34.99 -17.80 -48.70
N GLU A 304 -33.72 -17.54 -48.43
CA GLU A 304 -32.75 -17.12 -49.47
C GLU A 304 -32.55 -18.25 -50.49
N GLN A 305 -32.45 -19.51 -50.01
CA GLN A 305 -32.32 -20.68 -50.87
C GLN A 305 -33.56 -20.90 -51.72
N GLU A 306 -34.76 -20.74 -51.14
CA GLU A 306 -36.02 -20.80 -51.90
C GLU A 306 -36.09 -19.77 -53.01
N LEU A 307 -35.78 -18.53 -52.72
CA LEU A 307 -35.74 -17.45 -53.70
C LEU A 307 -34.73 -17.68 -54.83
N LYS A 308 -33.56 -18.28 -54.51
CA LYS A 308 -32.56 -18.69 -55.49
C LYS A 308 -33.08 -19.81 -56.39
N ASN A 309 -33.67 -20.79 -55.83
CA ASN A 309 -34.27 -21.91 -56.55
C ASN A 309 -35.40 -21.44 -57.49
N GLU A 310 -36.27 -20.52 -57.04
CA GLU A 310 -37.32 -19.90 -57.85
C GLU A 310 -36.75 -19.12 -59.05
N ASN A 311 -35.53 -18.50 -58.89
CA ASN A 311 -34.84 -17.79 -59.94
C ASN A 311 -33.96 -18.70 -60.83
N GLY A 312 -34.02 -20.03 -60.65
CA GLY A 312 -33.24 -20.99 -61.42
C GLY A 312 -31.78 -21.13 -61.03
N ASP A 313 -31.38 -20.52 -59.91
CA ASP A 313 -30.03 -20.65 -59.33
C ASP A 313 -30.07 -21.71 -58.23
N TYR A 314 -29.62 -22.93 -58.53
CA TYR A 314 -29.54 -24.06 -57.59
C TYR A 314 -28.21 -24.09 -56.82
N SER A 315 -27.46 -23.02 -56.82
CA SER A 315 -26.20 -22.94 -56.06
C SER A 315 -26.50 -22.96 -54.55
N THR A 316 -25.73 -23.72 -53.80
CA THR A 316 -25.83 -23.79 -52.33
C THR A 316 -24.96 -22.71 -51.66
N ASN A 317 -24.57 -21.67 -52.41
CA ASN A 317 -23.75 -20.56 -51.86
C ASN A 317 -24.61 -19.66 -51.01
N ILE A 318 -24.54 -19.87 -49.68
CA ILE A 318 -25.15 -19.01 -48.68
C ILE A 318 -24.19 -17.83 -48.44
N ASN A 319 -24.79 -16.64 -48.18
CA ASN A 319 -24.00 -15.46 -47.82
C ASN A 319 -23.07 -15.81 -46.64
N TYR A 320 -21.76 -15.46 -46.78
CA TYR A 320 -20.74 -15.74 -45.78
C TYR A 320 -21.10 -15.26 -44.38
N GLU A 321 -21.67 -14.04 -44.29
CA GLU A 321 -22.07 -13.47 -43.00
C GLU A 321 -23.13 -14.25 -42.28
N ARG A 322 -24.14 -14.75 -43.02
CA ARG A 322 -25.23 -15.60 -42.47
C ARG A 322 -24.73 -16.96 -42.02
N ARG A 323 -23.80 -17.56 -42.76
CA ARG A 323 -23.16 -18.81 -42.38
C ARG A 323 -22.28 -18.63 -41.14
N LYS A 324 -21.56 -17.52 -41.06
CA LYS A 324 -20.81 -17.17 -39.86
C LYS A 324 -21.71 -16.97 -38.65
N GLN A 325 -22.78 -16.17 -38.78
CA GLN A 325 -23.77 -15.99 -37.72
C GLN A 325 -24.43 -17.29 -37.25
N GLN A 326 -24.67 -18.25 -38.15
CA GLN A 326 -25.21 -19.55 -37.79
C GLN A 326 -24.23 -20.34 -36.92
N ARG A 327 -22.97 -20.43 -37.34
CA ARG A 327 -21.92 -21.12 -36.56
C ARG A 327 -21.71 -20.48 -35.19
N ASP A 328 -21.57 -19.15 -35.16
CA ASP A 328 -21.38 -18.42 -33.91
C ASP A 328 -22.56 -18.66 -32.95
N THR A 329 -23.77 -18.80 -33.49
CA THR A 329 -24.98 -19.07 -32.70
C THR A 329 -25.07 -20.52 -32.23
N GLU A 330 -24.61 -21.50 -33.04
CA GLU A 330 -24.51 -22.92 -32.68
C GLU A 330 -23.49 -23.11 -31.55
N GLU A 331 -22.30 -22.56 -31.73
CA GLU A 331 -21.22 -22.59 -30.72
C GLU A 331 -21.68 -21.99 -29.38
N MET A 332 -22.38 -20.84 -29.44
CA MET A 332 -22.94 -20.20 -28.25
C MET A 332 -24.00 -21.12 -27.56
N LEU A 333 -24.84 -21.80 -28.30
CA LEU A 333 -25.82 -22.73 -27.74
C LEU A 333 -25.13 -23.89 -27.02
N ASP A 334 -24.06 -24.44 -27.60
CA ASP A 334 -23.27 -25.51 -26.98
C ASP A 334 -22.60 -25.05 -25.69
N ARG A 335 -22.01 -23.88 -25.70
CA ARG A 335 -21.34 -23.31 -24.52
C ARG A 335 -22.34 -22.98 -23.38
N ILE A 336 -23.50 -22.45 -23.69
CA ILE A 336 -24.55 -22.20 -22.69
C ILE A 336 -25.11 -23.52 -22.13
N SER A 337 -25.28 -24.55 -22.99
CA SER A 337 -25.83 -25.83 -22.55
C SER A 337 -24.85 -26.63 -21.67
N SER A 338 -23.53 -26.47 -21.86
CA SER A 338 -22.51 -27.07 -21.03
C SER A 338 -22.22 -26.28 -19.74
N PHE A 339 -22.86 -25.13 -19.53
CA PHE A 339 -22.61 -24.18 -18.46
C PHE A 339 -21.19 -23.58 -18.46
N ASP A 340 -20.48 -23.67 -19.58
CA ASP A 340 -19.16 -23.08 -19.75
C ASP A 340 -19.20 -21.56 -20.05
N GLU A 341 -20.40 -21.05 -20.40
CA GLU A 341 -20.62 -19.64 -20.71
C GLU A 341 -21.93 -19.15 -20.11
N ARG A 342 -21.97 -17.86 -19.74
CA ARG A 342 -23.17 -17.20 -19.24
C ARG A 342 -23.45 -15.92 -20.00
N LEU A 343 -24.72 -15.70 -20.32
CA LEU A 343 -25.15 -14.43 -20.88
C LEU A 343 -25.55 -13.47 -19.78
N LEU A 344 -25.08 -12.24 -19.91
CA LEU A 344 -25.25 -11.15 -18.97
C LEU A 344 -25.85 -9.94 -19.70
N TYR A 345 -26.80 -9.27 -19.07
CA TYR A 345 -27.19 -7.92 -19.48
C TYR A 345 -26.25 -6.93 -18.83
N VAL A 346 -25.57 -6.11 -19.65
CA VAL A 346 -24.53 -5.19 -19.20
C VAL A 346 -24.81 -3.79 -19.72
N GLY A 347 -24.78 -2.82 -18.83
CA GLY A 347 -24.86 -1.39 -19.14
C GLY A 347 -23.65 -0.66 -18.58
N ILE A 348 -22.88 0.00 -19.43
CA ILE A 348 -21.72 0.79 -19.00
C ILE A 348 -22.06 2.27 -19.12
N THR A 349 -21.91 2.98 -18.00
CA THR A 349 -22.14 4.43 -17.88
C THR A 349 -20.86 5.09 -17.40
N ILE A 350 -20.47 6.18 -18.06
CA ILE A 350 -19.25 6.94 -17.76
C ILE A 350 -19.67 8.37 -17.39
N VAL A 351 -19.28 8.85 -16.19
CA VAL A 351 -19.55 10.22 -15.76
C VAL A 351 -18.25 11.01 -15.79
N VAL A 352 -18.24 12.07 -16.57
CA VAL A 352 -17.12 13.01 -16.67
C VAL A 352 -17.53 14.28 -15.95
N LYS A 353 -16.68 14.79 -15.04
CA LYS A 353 -16.95 15.99 -14.25
C LYS A 353 -15.91 17.07 -14.52
N ALA A 354 -16.31 18.34 -14.46
CA ALA A 354 -15.44 19.50 -14.68
C ALA A 354 -15.89 20.70 -13.87
N GLY A 355 -14.97 21.63 -13.64
CA GLY A 355 -15.25 22.90 -12.95
C GLY A 355 -15.84 23.96 -13.88
N SER A 356 -15.74 23.81 -15.20
CA SER A 356 -16.31 24.71 -16.21
C SER A 356 -16.81 23.93 -17.43
N MET A 357 -17.54 24.60 -18.30
CA MET A 357 -18.05 24.00 -19.54
C MET A 357 -16.93 23.72 -20.55
N GLU A 358 -15.95 24.61 -20.67
CA GLU A 358 -14.80 24.45 -21.55
C GLU A 358 -13.98 23.22 -21.15
N GLU A 359 -13.77 23.07 -19.87
CA GLU A 359 -13.06 21.91 -19.32
C GLU A 359 -13.85 20.60 -19.52
N LEU A 360 -15.19 20.66 -19.42
CA LEU A 360 -16.04 19.49 -19.68
C LEU A 360 -15.96 19.05 -21.14
N GLU A 361 -15.97 19.98 -22.10
CA GLU A 361 -15.82 19.68 -23.51
C GLU A 361 -14.47 19.02 -23.81
N GLU A 362 -13.38 19.55 -23.24
CA GLU A 362 -12.04 18.96 -23.40
C GLU A 362 -11.98 17.53 -22.83
N ARG A 363 -12.46 17.33 -21.60
CA ARG A 363 -12.45 16.02 -20.93
C ARG A 363 -13.33 15.00 -21.65
N THR A 364 -14.51 15.39 -22.09
CA THR A 364 -15.40 14.48 -22.85
C THR A 364 -14.82 14.10 -24.20
N GLU A 365 -14.10 15.00 -24.86
CA GLU A 365 -13.41 14.64 -26.12
C GLU A 365 -12.24 13.69 -25.87
N LYS A 366 -11.47 13.84 -24.78
CA LYS A 366 -10.45 12.85 -24.39
C LYS A 366 -11.06 11.46 -24.21
N VAL A 367 -12.20 11.35 -23.52
CA VAL A 367 -12.92 10.07 -23.36
C VAL A 367 -13.38 9.50 -24.70
N ARG A 368 -13.88 10.35 -25.63
CA ARG A 368 -14.27 9.90 -26.97
C ARG A 368 -13.07 9.41 -27.80
N ILE A 369 -11.91 10.07 -27.66
CA ILE A 369 -10.68 9.64 -28.34
C ILE A 369 -10.27 8.26 -27.86
N ILE A 370 -10.24 8.01 -26.53
CA ILE A 370 -9.96 6.66 -26.00
C ILE A 370 -10.97 5.65 -26.56
N GLY A 371 -12.26 5.97 -26.54
CA GLY A 371 -13.26 5.10 -27.14
C GLY A 371 -12.95 4.76 -28.60
N LYS A 372 -12.61 5.76 -29.42
CA LYS A 372 -12.26 5.57 -30.84
C LYS A 372 -11.00 4.71 -31.01
N THR A 373 -9.97 4.89 -30.17
CA THR A 373 -8.74 4.08 -30.20
C THR A 373 -9.06 2.59 -30.02
N HIS A 374 -10.02 2.28 -29.15
CA HIS A 374 -10.51 0.92 -28.92
C HIS A 374 -11.72 0.52 -29.78
N ASN A 375 -11.99 1.24 -30.88
CA ASN A 375 -13.14 0.99 -31.78
C ASN A 375 -14.51 1.02 -31.09
N MET A 376 -14.64 1.77 -30.02
CA MET A 376 -15.89 2.01 -29.29
C MET A 376 -16.48 3.36 -29.64
N ASP A 377 -17.81 3.45 -29.65
CA ASP A 377 -18.53 4.70 -29.86
C ASP A 377 -19.16 5.15 -28.54
N ILE A 378 -18.54 6.10 -27.87
CA ILE A 378 -18.97 6.64 -26.57
C ILE A 378 -19.68 7.97 -26.80
N VAL A 379 -20.95 8.04 -26.38
CA VAL A 379 -21.81 9.20 -26.61
C VAL A 379 -22.56 9.61 -25.35
N PRO A 380 -22.96 10.89 -25.19
CA PRO A 380 -23.76 11.34 -24.05
C PRO A 380 -25.18 10.75 -24.09
N HIS A 381 -25.79 10.59 -22.91
CA HIS A 381 -27.20 10.31 -22.77
C HIS A 381 -28.04 11.56 -23.08
N SER A 382 -28.37 11.79 -24.34
CA SER A 382 -29.12 12.98 -24.74
C SER A 382 -30.53 13.01 -24.11
N TYR A 383 -30.87 14.13 -23.49
CA TYR A 383 -32.16 14.41 -22.82
C TYR A 383 -32.52 13.47 -21.65
N ARG A 384 -31.57 12.79 -21.09
CA ARG A 384 -31.73 11.87 -19.96
C ARG A 384 -30.50 11.86 -19.04
N GLN A 385 -29.88 13.01 -18.88
CA GLN A 385 -28.64 13.13 -18.12
C GLN A 385 -28.85 12.85 -16.64
N LEU A 386 -29.97 13.30 -16.05
CA LEU A 386 -30.29 13.04 -14.64
C LEU A 386 -30.61 11.55 -14.38
N ASP A 387 -31.40 10.92 -15.25
CA ASP A 387 -31.68 9.49 -15.16
C ASP A 387 -30.39 8.66 -15.28
N ALA A 388 -29.49 9.08 -16.18
CA ALA A 388 -28.21 8.43 -16.38
C ALA A 388 -27.25 8.64 -15.18
N LEU A 389 -27.23 9.84 -14.58
CA LEU A 389 -26.49 10.10 -13.35
C LEU A 389 -27.02 9.20 -12.22
N ASN A 390 -28.34 9.13 -12.02
CA ASN A 390 -28.94 8.27 -11.01
C ASN A 390 -28.66 6.78 -11.24
N THR A 391 -28.46 6.38 -12.50
CA THR A 391 -28.02 5.00 -12.84
C THR A 391 -26.56 4.78 -12.46
N SER A 392 -25.70 5.77 -12.62
CA SER A 392 -24.26 5.66 -12.31
C SER A 392 -23.94 5.74 -10.83
N LEU A 393 -24.88 6.19 -9.98
CA LEU A 393 -24.66 6.32 -8.54
C LEU A 393 -24.21 4.99 -7.91
N PRO A 394 -23.48 5.03 -6.78
CA PRO A 394 -23.06 3.83 -6.04
C PRO A 394 -24.25 3.18 -5.30
N THR A 395 -25.30 2.89 -6.08
CA THR A 395 -26.52 2.20 -5.66
C THR A 395 -26.91 1.16 -6.71
N GLY A 396 -27.74 0.18 -6.33
CA GLY A 396 -28.30 -0.80 -7.27
C GLY A 396 -29.47 -0.26 -8.10
N ALA A 397 -29.73 1.05 -8.10
CA ALA A 397 -30.80 1.68 -8.91
C ALA A 397 -30.39 1.81 -10.38
N ARG A 398 -31.37 1.67 -11.28
CA ARG A 398 -31.17 1.86 -12.72
C ARG A 398 -32.41 2.54 -13.34
N PHE A 399 -32.19 3.63 -14.05
CA PHE A 399 -33.21 4.45 -14.68
C PHE A 399 -33.11 4.52 -16.20
N VAL A 400 -31.92 4.22 -16.75
CA VAL A 400 -31.68 4.13 -18.20
C VAL A 400 -31.55 2.67 -18.63
N ASP A 401 -32.08 2.36 -19.82
CA ASP A 401 -32.13 1.01 -20.35
C ASP A 401 -31.19 0.86 -21.59
N THR A 402 -29.94 1.24 -21.40
CA THR A 402 -28.87 1.10 -22.40
C THR A 402 -28.07 -0.18 -22.19
N MET A 403 -28.79 -1.27 -21.96
CA MET A 403 -28.19 -2.57 -21.68
C MET A 403 -27.94 -3.36 -22.96
N ARG A 404 -26.88 -4.16 -22.97
CA ARG A 404 -26.54 -5.09 -24.03
C ARG A 404 -26.30 -6.48 -23.47
N THR A 405 -26.59 -7.49 -24.29
CA THR A 405 -26.26 -8.88 -23.98
C THR A 405 -24.82 -9.13 -24.35
N ILE A 406 -24.01 -9.50 -23.38
CA ILE A 406 -22.57 -9.79 -23.50
C ILE A 406 -22.33 -11.12 -22.79
N THR A 407 -21.36 -11.92 -23.24
CA THR A 407 -20.97 -13.17 -22.60
C THR A 407 -20.06 -12.90 -21.39
N SER A 408 -19.94 -13.87 -20.47
CA SER A 408 -19.01 -13.74 -19.34
C SER A 408 -17.56 -13.64 -19.80
N GLU A 409 -17.18 -14.34 -20.86
CA GLU A 409 -15.86 -14.23 -21.49
C GLU A 409 -15.60 -12.83 -22.04
N GLU A 410 -16.52 -12.29 -22.85
CA GLU A 410 -16.39 -10.93 -23.39
C GLU A 410 -16.39 -9.86 -22.29
N LEU A 411 -17.11 -10.06 -21.19
CA LEU A 411 -17.16 -9.12 -20.07
C LEU A 411 -15.89 -9.17 -19.22
N SER A 412 -15.18 -10.30 -19.19
CA SER A 412 -13.94 -10.44 -18.38
C SER A 412 -12.84 -9.46 -18.81
N ILE A 413 -12.91 -8.95 -20.03
CA ILE A 413 -11.97 -7.95 -20.55
C ILE A 413 -12.12 -6.58 -19.86
N PHE A 414 -13.29 -6.29 -19.28
CA PHE A 414 -13.52 -5.11 -18.44
C PHE A 414 -13.11 -5.34 -16.97
N ILE A 415 -11.99 -6.04 -16.78
CA ILE A 415 -11.45 -6.32 -15.45
C ILE A 415 -11.11 -5.00 -14.72
N PRO A 416 -11.67 -4.78 -13.51
CA PRO A 416 -11.55 -3.47 -12.84
C PRO A 416 -10.32 -3.39 -11.93
N PHE A 417 -9.29 -4.18 -12.20
CA PHE A 417 -8.06 -4.21 -11.43
C PHE A 417 -6.92 -3.52 -12.18
N ASN A 418 -6.05 -2.84 -11.43
CA ASN A 418 -4.92 -2.11 -12.00
C ASN A 418 -3.63 -2.42 -11.22
N VAL A 419 -3.41 -1.76 -10.07
CA VAL A 419 -2.24 -1.91 -9.22
C VAL A 419 -2.64 -1.75 -7.76
N GLN A 420 -2.01 -2.53 -6.89
CA GLN A 420 -2.23 -2.42 -5.45
C GLN A 420 -1.83 -1.04 -4.92
N GLU A 421 -2.49 -0.62 -3.86
CA GLU A 421 -2.20 0.61 -3.15
C GLU A 421 -1.73 0.30 -1.73
N ILE A 422 -0.79 1.11 -1.24
CA ILE A 422 -0.32 1.06 0.13
C ILE A 422 -0.76 2.36 0.80
N HIS A 423 -1.75 2.25 1.67
CA HIS A 423 -2.26 3.38 2.44
C HIS A 423 -2.66 2.90 3.83
N ASP A 424 -1.79 3.16 4.81
CA ASP A 424 -1.96 2.78 6.20
C ASP A 424 -2.18 4.01 7.07
N ASP A 425 -3.03 3.88 8.09
CA ASP A 425 -3.23 4.91 9.09
C ASP A 425 -1.93 5.23 9.84
N LEU A 426 -1.65 6.51 10.05
CA LEU A 426 -0.44 7.00 10.73
C LEU A 426 0.86 6.47 10.08
N GLY A 427 0.84 6.22 8.78
CA GLY A 427 1.99 5.75 8.01
C GLY A 427 2.97 6.88 7.66
N TYR A 428 4.10 6.49 7.10
CA TYR A 428 5.11 7.38 6.54
C TYR A 428 5.02 7.40 5.02
N CYS A 429 5.40 8.54 4.41
CA CYS A 429 5.35 8.71 2.97
C CYS A 429 6.63 8.15 2.32
N TYR A 430 6.47 7.17 1.44
CA TYR A 430 7.54 6.53 0.66
C TYR A 430 7.59 6.99 -0.81
N GLY A 431 6.87 8.03 -1.17
CA GLY A 431 6.79 8.55 -2.54
C GLY A 431 5.46 8.25 -3.21
N PHE A 432 5.48 8.09 -4.52
CA PHE A 432 4.31 7.77 -5.33
C PHE A 432 4.33 6.33 -5.83
N ASN A 433 3.17 5.74 -5.97
CA ASN A 433 2.98 4.59 -6.83
C ASN A 433 3.18 5.03 -8.29
N LYS A 434 4.13 4.42 -8.99
CA LYS A 434 4.50 4.84 -10.37
C LYS A 434 3.37 4.64 -11.37
N VAL A 435 2.48 3.67 -11.13
CA VAL A 435 1.34 3.35 -11.98
C VAL A 435 0.14 4.25 -11.68
N SER A 436 -0.34 4.24 -10.44
CA SER A 436 -1.54 4.99 -10.04
C SER A 436 -1.29 6.47 -9.77
N LYS A 437 -0.02 6.87 -9.54
CA LYS A 437 0.37 8.22 -9.11
C LYS A 437 -0.18 8.65 -7.76
N ASN A 438 -0.69 7.71 -6.96
CA ASN A 438 -1.11 7.95 -5.60
C ASN A 438 0.08 7.91 -4.64
N LEU A 439 -0.04 8.60 -3.48
CA LEU A 439 0.98 8.52 -2.45
C LEU A 439 1.02 7.13 -1.82
N ILE A 440 2.23 6.64 -1.61
CA ILE A 440 2.49 5.42 -0.84
C ILE A 440 2.68 5.83 0.61
N ILE A 441 1.73 5.48 1.45
CA ILE A 441 1.74 5.75 2.89
C ILE A 441 1.74 4.41 3.61
N GLY A 442 2.85 4.07 4.23
CA GLY A 442 3.01 2.76 4.86
C GLY A 442 3.40 2.85 6.34
N ASN A 443 2.87 1.96 7.17
CA ASN A 443 3.17 1.86 8.59
C ASN A 443 3.75 0.49 8.93
N ARG A 444 5.07 0.40 8.98
CA ARG A 444 5.77 -0.86 9.28
C ARG A 444 5.42 -1.49 10.63
N LYS A 445 4.87 -0.72 11.56
CA LYS A 445 4.39 -1.25 12.85
C LYS A 445 3.13 -2.11 12.71
N LEU A 446 2.39 -1.97 11.60
CA LEU A 446 1.20 -2.78 11.31
C LEU A 446 1.54 -4.11 10.64
N LEU A 447 2.74 -4.26 10.11
CA LEU A 447 3.21 -5.51 9.53
C LEU A 447 3.33 -6.61 10.60
N LYS A 448 3.16 -7.87 10.19
CA LYS A 448 3.41 -9.02 11.06
C LYS A 448 4.87 -9.04 11.53
N ASN A 449 5.80 -8.60 10.67
CA ASN A 449 7.19 -8.36 11.00
C ASN A 449 7.68 -7.07 10.32
N GLY A 450 7.83 -6.00 11.10
CA GLY A 450 8.26 -4.71 10.60
C GLY A 450 9.71 -4.62 10.11
N ASN A 451 10.51 -5.70 10.21
CA ASN A 451 11.88 -5.70 9.70
C ASN A 451 11.91 -5.51 8.19
N GLY A 452 12.98 -4.89 7.70
CA GLY A 452 13.13 -4.55 6.29
C GLY A 452 14.51 -4.78 5.72
N MET A 453 14.56 -4.82 4.38
CA MET A 453 15.78 -4.86 3.58
C MET A 453 15.70 -3.84 2.45
N VAL A 454 16.83 -3.22 2.14
CA VAL A 454 16.97 -2.29 1.02
C VAL A 454 18.13 -2.74 0.14
N PHE A 455 17.84 -2.99 -1.11
CA PHE A 455 18.83 -3.45 -2.09
C PHE A 455 18.93 -2.46 -3.25
N GLY A 456 20.15 -2.21 -3.71
CA GLY A 456 20.39 -1.37 -4.87
C GLY A 456 21.86 -1.06 -5.08
N VAL A 457 22.27 -0.83 -6.30
CA VAL A 457 23.64 -0.43 -6.62
C VAL A 457 23.99 0.94 -6.01
N PRO A 458 25.28 1.30 -5.90
CA PRO A 458 25.68 2.64 -5.47
C PRO A 458 25.04 3.72 -6.33
N GLY A 459 24.50 4.78 -5.70
CA GLY A 459 23.83 5.87 -6.41
C GLY A 459 22.38 5.62 -6.79
N SER A 460 21.80 4.43 -6.51
CA SER A 460 20.38 4.14 -6.77
C SER A 460 19.40 4.86 -5.82
N GLY A 461 19.88 5.52 -4.77
CA GLY A 461 19.05 6.25 -3.81
C GLY A 461 18.72 5.48 -2.53
N LYS A 462 19.47 4.41 -2.15
CA LYS A 462 19.29 3.66 -0.90
C LYS A 462 19.28 4.58 0.32
N SER A 463 20.45 5.18 0.62
CA SER A 463 20.64 6.03 1.81
C SER A 463 19.65 7.19 1.85
N TYR A 464 19.22 7.69 0.68
CA TYR A 464 18.22 8.74 0.57
C TYR A 464 16.84 8.29 1.08
N ASN A 465 16.33 7.14 0.60
CA ASN A 465 15.04 6.62 1.02
C ASN A 465 14.97 6.35 2.51
N GLU A 466 16.05 5.81 3.09
CA GLU A 466 16.09 5.53 4.52
C GLU A 466 16.24 6.77 5.38
N LYS A 467 17.09 7.73 4.99
CA LYS A 467 17.18 9.02 5.67
C LYS A 467 15.84 9.74 5.68
N SER A 468 15.06 9.59 4.59
CA SER A 468 13.68 10.10 4.53
C SER A 468 12.75 9.40 5.52
N GLU A 469 12.81 8.07 5.64
CA GLU A 469 12.03 7.32 6.64
C GLU A 469 12.45 7.71 8.07
N MET A 470 13.76 7.72 8.38
CA MET A 470 14.29 8.11 9.69
C MET A 470 13.81 9.50 10.12
N GLY A 471 13.85 10.47 9.22
CA GLY A 471 13.40 11.83 9.52
C GLY A 471 11.91 11.88 9.84
N GLN A 472 11.08 11.13 9.12
CA GLN A 472 9.65 11.04 9.41
C GLN A 472 9.39 10.34 10.75
N VAL A 473 10.12 9.25 11.07
CA VAL A 473 10.04 8.56 12.37
C VAL A 473 10.37 9.51 13.51
N LEU A 474 11.46 10.29 13.41
CA LEU A 474 11.84 11.27 14.43
C LEU A 474 10.82 12.40 14.59
N CYS A 475 10.25 12.87 13.47
CA CYS A 475 9.27 13.97 13.49
C CYS A 475 7.93 13.56 14.07
N PHE A 476 7.43 12.39 13.68
CA PHE A 476 6.02 12.05 13.85
C PHE A 476 5.77 10.92 14.85
N SER A 477 6.81 10.29 15.40
CA SER A 477 6.69 9.31 16.47
C SER A 477 7.59 9.64 17.65
N LYS A 478 7.39 8.97 18.79
CA LYS A 478 8.27 9.03 19.96
C LYS A 478 9.37 7.97 19.92
N ASP A 479 9.48 7.25 18.81
CA ASP A 479 10.39 6.13 18.68
C ASP A 479 11.84 6.59 18.64
N ASP A 480 12.74 5.70 19.02
CA ASP A 480 14.18 5.91 18.96
C ASP A 480 14.75 5.29 17.68
N ILE A 481 15.81 5.91 17.17
CA ILE A 481 16.53 5.45 15.98
C ILE A 481 17.98 5.19 16.33
N ILE A 482 18.48 4.03 15.92
CA ILE A 482 19.88 3.66 15.99
C ILE A 482 20.37 3.34 14.58
N VAL A 483 21.49 3.94 14.18
CA VAL A 483 22.12 3.71 12.88
C VAL A 483 23.51 3.10 13.10
N VAL A 484 23.79 2.03 12.35
CA VAL A 484 25.10 1.43 12.22
C VAL A 484 25.73 1.93 10.92
N ASP A 485 26.76 2.78 11.02
CA ASP A 485 27.34 3.55 9.92
C ASP A 485 28.82 3.17 9.68
N PRO A 486 29.09 2.16 8.84
CA PRO A 486 30.46 1.76 8.52
C PRO A 486 31.24 2.79 7.70
N MET A 487 30.56 3.63 6.94
CA MET A 487 31.18 4.54 5.97
C MET A 487 31.27 5.99 6.45
N GLY A 488 30.56 6.36 7.52
CA GLY A 488 30.56 7.73 8.09
C GLY A 488 29.61 8.70 7.40
N GLU A 489 28.56 8.22 6.73
CA GLU A 489 27.61 9.01 5.93
C GLU A 489 26.53 9.72 6.76
N TYR A 490 26.37 9.37 8.04
CA TYR A 490 25.28 9.87 8.89
C TYR A 490 25.71 10.93 9.90
N LYS A 491 26.99 11.36 9.90
CA LYS A 491 27.53 12.32 10.84
C LYS A 491 26.83 13.69 10.79
N ASP A 492 26.64 14.22 9.59
CA ASP A 492 26.00 15.53 9.39
C ASP A 492 24.51 15.50 9.75
N ILE A 493 23.84 14.41 9.45
CA ILE A 493 22.44 14.20 9.82
C ILE A 493 22.28 14.09 11.34
N ALA A 494 23.18 13.36 12.02
CA ALA A 494 23.16 13.28 13.48
C ALA A 494 23.27 14.67 14.10
N ALA A 495 24.19 15.51 13.59
CA ALA A 495 24.34 16.89 14.05
C ALA A 495 23.10 17.75 13.75
N ALA A 496 22.50 17.63 12.54
CA ALA A 496 21.33 18.39 12.12
C ALA A 496 20.07 18.07 12.92
N TRP A 497 19.90 16.81 13.32
CA TRP A 497 18.71 16.35 14.05
C TRP A 497 18.89 16.28 15.58
N GLY A 498 20.00 16.81 16.12
CA GLY A 498 20.28 16.80 17.55
C GLY A 498 20.59 15.40 18.10
N GLY A 499 21.01 14.49 17.22
CA GLY A 499 21.44 13.14 17.56
C GLY A 499 22.86 13.09 18.10
N GLN A 500 23.30 11.90 18.50
CA GLN A 500 24.70 11.66 18.93
C GLN A 500 25.39 10.75 17.91
N TYR A 501 26.57 11.17 17.45
CA TYR A 501 27.44 10.38 16.59
C TYR A 501 28.57 9.78 17.43
N ILE A 502 28.58 8.46 17.59
CA ILE A 502 29.54 7.74 18.41
C ILE A 502 30.60 7.17 17.47
N ASN A 503 31.73 7.84 17.34
CA ASN A 503 32.85 7.29 16.60
C ASN A 503 33.60 6.27 17.46
N LEU A 504 33.60 5.01 17.03
CA LEU A 504 34.31 3.92 17.70
C LEU A 504 35.80 3.91 17.42
N THR A 505 36.31 4.90 16.66
CA THR A 505 37.74 5.14 16.42
C THR A 505 38.22 6.28 17.29
N GLN A 506 39.38 6.10 17.92
CA GLN A 506 39.97 7.19 18.72
C GLN A 506 40.27 8.41 17.86
N SER A 507 39.55 9.50 18.08
CA SER A 507 39.96 10.83 17.62
C SER A 507 40.00 11.81 18.79
N ALA A 508 40.93 12.72 18.77
CA ALA A 508 41.24 13.62 19.88
C ALA A 508 40.10 14.61 20.25
N GLU A 509 39.06 14.73 19.43
CA GLU A 509 38.07 15.81 19.57
C GLU A 509 36.71 15.38 20.17
N ASN A 510 36.31 14.11 20.10
CA ASN A 510 35.05 13.62 20.67
C ASN A 510 35.17 12.17 21.11
N VAL A 511 35.45 11.91 22.37
CA VAL A 511 35.56 10.58 22.92
C VAL A 511 34.28 10.21 23.65
N PHE A 512 33.42 9.40 22.99
CA PHE A 512 32.32 8.74 23.66
C PHE A 512 32.78 7.35 24.15
N TYR A 513 32.42 6.99 25.36
CA TYR A 513 32.70 5.66 25.93
C TYR A 513 31.44 4.80 25.90
N VAL A 514 31.57 3.60 25.40
CA VAL A 514 30.53 2.57 25.36
C VAL A 514 30.89 1.47 26.34
N ASN A 515 30.21 1.40 27.46
CA ASN A 515 30.47 0.33 28.43
C ASN A 515 29.59 -0.88 28.16
N PRO A 516 30.14 -2.02 27.67
CA PRO A 516 29.35 -3.23 27.41
C PRO A 516 28.77 -3.85 28.68
N PHE A 517 29.31 -3.56 29.85
CA PHE A 517 28.85 -4.03 31.15
C PHE A 517 27.99 -2.98 31.88
N HIS A 518 27.56 -1.93 31.18
CA HIS A 518 26.67 -0.91 31.75
C HIS A 518 25.42 -1.52 32.37
N VAL A 519 25.02 -1.00 33.54
CA VAL A 519 23.82 -1.43 34.26
C VAL A 519 22.74 -0.37 34.08
N PRO A 520 21.59 -0.67 33.53
CA PRO A 520 20.49 0.28 33.38
C PRO A 520 19.91 0.70 34.75
N ASP A 521 19.11 1.80 34.75
CA ASP A 521 18.53 2.32 35.97
C ASP A 521 17.57 1.32 36.66
N VAL A 522 16.86 0.56 35.89
CA VAL A 522 15.93 -0.47 36.37
C VAL A 522 16.39 -1.83 35.86
N VAL A 523 16.70 -2.73 36.78
CA VAL A 523 17.00 -4.14 36.51
C VAL A 523 15.94 -4.98 37.21
N PRO A 524 14.92 -5.50 36.50
CA PRO A 524 13.84 -6.28 37.14
C PRO A 524 14.29 -7.60 37.74
N ASP A 525 15.19 -8.29 37.05
CA ASP A 525 15.72 -9.61 37.42
C ASP A 525 17.25 -9.59 37.36
N ILE A 526 17.89 -9.50 38.51
CA ILE A 526 19.35 -9.38 38.62
C ILE A 526 20.04 -10.64 38.15
N ASP A 527 19.55 -11.83 38.54
CA ASP A 527 20.20 -13.10 38.22
C ASP A 527 20.21 -13.35 36.72
N ARG A 528 19.09 -13.08 36.08
CA ARG A 528 18.96 -13.16 34.62
C ARG A 528 19.87 -12.12 33.91
N PHE A 529 19.92 -10.90 34.40
CA PHE A 529 20.77 -9.85 33.85
C PHE A 529 22.25 -10.25 33.92
N VAL A 530 22.72 -10.77 35.07
CA VAL A 530 24.10 -11.24 35.26
C VAL A 530 24.41 -12.41 34.32
N ALA A 531 23.50 -13.36 34.15
CA ALA A 531 23.66 -14.48 33.22
C ALA A 531 23.77 -14.00 31.76
N GLU A 532 22.95 -13.06 31.33
CA GLU A 532 23.04 -12.48 29.98
C GLU A 532 24.38 -11.74 29.75
N LYS A 533 24.91 -11.04 30.76
CA LYS A 533 26.20 -10.39 30.70
C LYS A 533 27.38 -11.35 30.72
N ALA A 534 27.25 -12.49 31.41
CA ALA A 534 28.22 -13.56 31.34
C ALA A 534 28.32 -14.19 29.95
N GLU A 535 27.17 -14.42 29.30
CA GLU A 535 27.10 -14.89 27.91
C GLU A 535 27.80 -13.92 26.95
N PHE A 536 27.57 -12.62 27.15
CA PHE A 536 28.24 -11.60 26.36
C PHE A 536 29.77 -11.59 26.59
N ALA A 537 30.22 -11.74 27.87
CA ALA A 537 31.63 -11.82 28.19
C ALA A 537 32.31 -13.06 27.56
N TYR A 538 31.60 -14.20 27.51
CA TYR A 538 32.08 -15.39 26.77
C TYR A 538 32.30 -15.04 25.29
N ALA A 539 31.35 -14.36 24.65
CA ALA A 539 31.42 -13.99 23.25
C ALA A 539 32.61 -13.07 22.92
N ILE A 540 32.86 -12.05 23.76
CA ILE A 540 34.04 -11.16 23.58
C ILE A 540 35.32 -11.97 23.74
N CYS A 541 35.45 -12.78 24.80
CA CYS A 541 36.66 -13.55 25.05
C CYS A 541 36.89 -14.62 23.95
N GLU A 542 35.84 -15.26 23.45
CA GLU A 542 35.93 -16.20 22.35
C GLU A 542 36.46 -15.54 21.07
N GLN A 543 35.93 -14.37 20.73
CA GLN A 543 36.40 -13.62 19.55
C GLN A 543 37.85 -13.15 19.73
N ALA A 544 38.20 -12.74 20.91
CA ALA A 544 39.55 -12.26 21.21
C ALA A 544 40.61 -13.36 21.16
N LEU A 545 40.24 -14.55 21.64
CA LEU A 545 41.13 -15.72 21.68
C LEU A 545 41.31 -16.43 20.33
N LYS A 546 40.52 -16.16 19.31
CA LYS A 546 40.64 -16.81 17.99
C LYS A 546 42.08 -16.77 17.46
N PRO A 547 42.59 -17.91 16.96
CA PRO A 547 41.92 -19.16 16.61
C PRO A 547 41.80 -20.21 17.76
N VAL A 548 42.17 -19.87 18.97
CA VAL A 548 42.10 -20.79 20.13
C VAL A 548 40.65 -20.85 20.63
N PRO A 549 40.02 -22.07 20.70
CA PRO A 549 38.66 -22.18 21.19
C PRO A 549 38.60 -22.02 22.73
N LEU A 550 37.48 -21.40 23.19
CA LEU A 550 37.18 -21.36 24.62
C LEU A 550 37.04 -22.76 25.21
N THR A 551 37.83 -23.03 26.28
CA THR A 551 37.72 -24.28 27.05
C THR A 551 36.80 -24.08 28.26
N SER A 552 36.35 -25.20 28.89
CA SER A 552 35.59 -25.16 30.13
C SER A 552 36.32 -24.44 31.28
N ARG A 553 37.67 -24.36 31.23
CA ARG A 553 38.47 -23.60 32.22
C ARG A 553 38.33 -22.09 31.98
N HIS A 554 38.35 -21.65 30.73
CA HIS A 554 38.13 -20.24 30.39
C HIS A 554 36.72 -19.80 30.83
N ILE A 555 35.69 -20.59 30.48
CA ILE A 555 34.31 -20.32 30.85
C ILE A 555 34.15 -20.18 32.38
N ALA A 556 34.74 -21.04 33.14
CA ALA A 556 34.66 -21.01 34.63
C ALA A 556 35.32 -19.75 35.21
N VAL A 557 36.43 -19.26 34.62
CA VAL A 557 37.10 -18.03 35.06
C VAL A 557 36.26 -16.83 34.72
N ILE A 558 35.73 -16.72 33.48
CA ILE A 558 34.89 -15.62 33.04
C ILE A 558 33.60 -15.51 33.85
N ASP A 559 32.92 -16.64 34.07
CA ASP A 559 31.69 -16.70 34.85
C ASP A 559 31.84 -16.14 36.24
N LYS A 560 32.90 -16.57 36.96
CA LYS A 560 33.18 -16.11 38.31
C LYS A 560 33.57 -14.64 38.35
N ALA A 561 34.33 -14.15 37.36
CA ALA A 561 34.71 -12.76 37.27
C ALA A 561 33.50 -11.86 37.06
N VAL A 562 32.63 -12.22 36.11
CA VAL A 562 31.41 -11.48 35.84
C VAL A 562 30.45 -11.51 37.01
N SER A 563 30.21 -12.65 37.61
CA SER A 563 29.34 -12.79 38.79
C SER A 563 29.83 -11.93 39.94
N HIS A 564 31.14 -11.94 40.23
CA HIS A 564 31.73 -11.16 41.32
C HIS A 564 31.60 -9.66 41.12
N MET A 565 31.93 -9.15 39.89
CA MET A 565 31.90 -7.70 39.64
C MET A 565 30.45 -7.14 39.72
N TYR A 566 29.43 -7.91 39.34
CA TYR A 566 28.04 -7.50 39.50
C TYR A 566 27.55 -7.66 40.93
N GLU A 567 27.99 -8.68 41.65
CA GLU A 567 27.67 -8.87 43.08
C GLU A 567 28.17 -7.68 43.89
N GLU A 568 29.43 -7.24 43.67
CA GLU A 568 30.00 -6.03 44.26
C GLU A 568 29.23 -4.77 43.87
N TYR A 569 28.89 -4.61 42.58
CA TYR A 569 28.14 -3.46 42.12
C TYR A 569 26.76 -3.37 42.78
N PHE A 570 25.99 -4.43 42.82
CA PHE A 570 24.67 -4.42 43.43
C PHE A 570 24.72 -4.28 44.98
N LYS A 571 25.77 -4.75 45.59
CA LYS A 571 26.02 -4.49 47.01
C LYS A 571 26.29 -2.99 47.26
N LYS A 572 27.20 -2.37 46.50
CA LYS A 572 27.46 -0.93 46.55
C LYS A 572 26.21 -0.09 46.23
N ARG A 573 25.40 -0.55 45.30
CA ARG A 573 24.12 0.11 44.94
C ARG A 573 23.10 0.07 46.07
N LYS A 574 22.99 -1.02 46.79
CA LYS A 574 22.13 -1.12 47.99
C LYS A 574 22.54 -0.16 49.08
N ASP A 575 23.87 -0.03 49.35
CA ASP A 575 24.39 0.87 50.34
C ASP A 575 24.26 2.35 49.97
N LYS A 576 24.44 2.70 48.69
CA LYS A 576 24.34 4.09 48.18
C LYS A 576 22.92 4.56 47.94
N ARG A 577 21.89 3.73 48.08
CA ARG A 577 20.47 4.20 48.05
C ARG A 577 20.18 5.29 49.08
N ARG A 578 21.01 5.44 50.09
CA ARG A 578 20.96 6.53 51.09
C ARG A 578 21.57 7.84 50.63
N THR A 579 22.42 7.89 49.62
CA THR A 579 23.26 9.05 49.26
C THR A 579 22.99 9.65 47.88
N ARG A 580 21.99 9.26 47.15
CA ARG A 580 21.65 9.72 45.79
C ARG A 580 22.75 9.51 44.70
N ASN A 581 23.95 9.03 45.04
CA ASN A 581 25.00 8.78 44.04
C ASN A 581 25.01 7.32 43.65
N ARG A 582 24.79 7.05 42.37
CA ARG A 582 24.89 5.72 41.79
C ARG A 582 26.37 5.26 41.75
N PRO A 583 26.70 4.00 42.05
CA PRO A 583 28.03 3.47 41.79
C PRO A 583 28.29 3.39 40.29
N GLU A 584 29.52 3.54 39.87
CA GLU A 584 29.95 3.31 38.50
C GLU A 584 29.70 1.88 38.07
N SER A 585 29.24 1.65 36.84
CA SER A 585 28.99 0.35 36.31
C SER A 585 30.30 -0.44 36.16
N PRO A 586 30.30 -1.78 36.31
CA PRO A 586 31.48 -2.58 36.02
C PRO A 586 32.02 -2.33 34.61
N THR A 587 33.33 -2.47 34.45
CA THR A 587 34.01 -2.27 33.17
C THR A 587 34.92 -3.45 32.81
N ILE A 588 35.40 -3.55 31.59
CA ILE A 588 36.35 -4.59 31.16
C ILE A 588 37.63 -4.59 32.01
N PRO A 589 38.27 -3.45 32.34
CA PRO A 589 39.40 -3.41 33.29
C PRO A 589 39.09 -4.03 34.64
N VAL A 590 37.93 -3.80 35.22
CA VAL A 590 37.47 -4.40 36.50
C VAL A 590 37.42 -5.92 36.38
N MET A 591 36.94 -6.46 35.28
CA MET A 591 36.94 -7.90 35.03
C MET A 591 38.36 -8.46 34.91
N ARG A 592 39.23 -7.80 34.14
CA ARG A 592 40.64 -8.16 33.98
C ARG A 592 41.40 -8.19 35.33
N ASP A 593 41.29 -7.11 36.07
CA ASP A 593 41.98 -6.95 37.35
C ASP A 593 41.56 -8.02 38.37
N TYR A 594 40.26 -8.35 38.41
CA TYR A 594 39.77 -9.46 39.23
C TYR A 594 40.38 -10.81 38.82
N ILE A 595 40.52 -11.08 37.55
CA ILE A 595 41.12 -12.32 37.03
C ILE A 595 42.60 -12.38 37.43
N LEU A 596 43.33 -11.28 37.29
CA LEU A 596 44.73 -11.17 37.70
C LEU A 596 44.97 -11.44 39.18
N GLU A 597 44.10 -10.89 40.06
CA GLU A 597 44.25 -11.01 41.51
C GLU A 597 43.89 -12.43 42.04
N HIS A 598 42.92 -13.11 41.41
CA HIS A 598 42.35 -14.35 41.95
C HIS A 598 42.82 -15.64 41.27
N TYR A 599 43.48 -15.52 40.09
CA TYR A 599 43.87 -16.68 39.27
C TYR A 599 45.35 -16.67 38.89
N ASP A 600 46.20 -16.12 39.77
CA ASP A 600 47.65 -16.12 39.58
C ASP A 600 48.20 -17.54 39.28
N GLY A 601 49.01 -17.69 38.22
CA GLY A 601 49.54 -18.96 37.75
C GLY A 601 48.59 -19.90 37.01
N ASN A 602 47.37 -19.44 36.69
CA ASN A 602 46.40 -20.19 35.84
C ASN A 602 46.60 -19.81 34.38
N GLU A 603 47.05 -20.75 33.54
CA GLU A 603 47.32 -20.52 32.13
C GLU A 603 46.11 -20.01 31.34
N ALA A 604 44.91 -20.59 31.58
CA ALA A 604 43.68 -20.14 30.94
C ALA A 604 43.27 -18.70 31.35
N ALA A 605 43.53 -18.32 32.61
CA ALA A 605 43.29 -16.97 33.07
C ALA A 605 44.25 -15.96 32.46
N GLN A 606 45.52 -16.32 32.29
CA GLN A 606 46.50 -15.46 31.65
C GLN A 606 46.17 -15.23 30.18
N GLU A 607 45.76 -16.28 29.46
CA GLU A 607 45.32 -16.14 28.06
C GLU A 607 44.16 -15.14 27.91
N ILE A 608 43.19 -15.15 28.84
CA ILE A 608 42.08 -14.16 28.83
C ILE A 608 42.60 -12.76 29.10
N VAL A 609 43.42 -12.59 30.11
CA VAL A 609 43.99 -11.28 30.51
C VAL A 609 44.77 -10.64 29.37
N ASP A 610 45.66 -11.42 28.71
CA ASP A 610 46.45 -10.93 27.58
C ASP A 610 45.57 -10.41 26.42
N GLN A 611 44.41 -11.02 26.20
CA GLN A 611 43.48 -10.57 25.17
C GLN A 611 42.62 -9.39 25.59
N LEU A 612 42.30 -9.31 26.89
CA LEU A 612 41.54 -8.17 27.43
C LEU A 612 42.37 -6.87 27.51
N GLU A 613 43.72 -6.97 27.47
CA GLU A 613 44.59 -5.82 27.45
C GLU A 613 44.30 -4.84 26.31
N VAL A 614 43.94 -5.35 25.12
CA VAL A 614 43.52 -4.54 23.97
C VAL A 614 42.36 -3.61 24.28
N PHE A 615 41.44 -4.06 25.16
CA PHE A 615 40.30 -3.26 25.59
C PHE A 615 40.59 -2.41 26.84
N ALA A 616 41.49 -2.83 27.69
CA ALA A 616 41.75 -2.14 28.93
C ALA A 616 42.67 -0.92 28.76
N ASP A 617 43.81 -1.10 28.09
CA ASP A 617 44.83 -0.08 27.88
C ASP A 617 45.31 0.01 26.43
N GLY A 618 44.65 -0.73 25.50
CA GLY A 618 44.98 -0.78 24.08
C GLY A 618 44.12 0.13 23.18
N THR A 619 44.07 -0.22 21.90
CA THR A 619 43.39 0.59 20.85
C THR A 619 41.86 0.61 20.96
N LEU A 620 41.27 -0.20 21.82
CA LEU A 620 39.83 -0.26 22.09
C LEU A 620 39.48 0.19 23.51
N ASP A 621 40.26 1.08 24.13
CA ASP A 621 39.98 1.64 25.45
C ASP A 621 38.65 2.43 25.51
N ILE A 622 38.06 2.74 24.38
CA ILE A 622 36.69 3.29 24.26
C ILE A 622 35.63 2.43 24.98
N PHE A 623 35.89 1.12 25.14
CA PHE A 623 35.03 0.20 25.85
C PHE A 623 35.42 -0.04 27.31
N ALA A 624 36.51 0.60 27.77
CA ALA A 624 37.11 0.41 29.09
C ALA A 624 36.50 1.27 30.20
N ARG A 625 35.76 2.31 29.86
CA ARG A 625 35.30 3.32 30.81
C ARG A 625 33.82 3.34 31.02
N GLU A 626 33.38 4.08 32.04
CA GLU A 626 31.97 4.32 32.29
C GLU A 626 31.26 4.91 31.05
N GLN A 627 30.02 4.48 30.80
CA GLN A 627 29.27 4.93 29.64
C GLN A 627 29.05 6.45 29.65
N SER A 628 29.45 7.12 28.57
CA SER A 628 29.21 8.56 28.36
C SER A 628 28.06 8.84 27.39
N ILE A 629 27.45 7.79 26.81
CA ILE A 629 26.34 7.89 25.89
C ILE A 629 25.06 8.21 26.68
N SER A 630 24.30 9.17 26.20
CA SER A 630 22.99 9.47 26.77
C SER A 630 21.96 8.45 26.33
N ASP A 631 21.39 7.73 27.27
CA ASP A 631 20.28 6.80 27.02
C ASP A 631 18.98 7.53 26.61
N GLU A 632 18.90 8.84 26.86
CA GLU A 632 17.74 9.67 26.54
C GLU A 632 17.76 10.19 25.08
N ASN A 633 18.88 10.07 24.38
CA ASN A 633 18.95 10.53 22.98
C ASN A 633 18.18 9.59 22.09
N ARG A 634 17.30 10.18 21.28
CA ARG A 634 16.42 9.45 20.37
C ARG A 634 17.07 9.05 19.05
N PHE A 635 18.18 9.68 18.68
CA PHE A 635 18.88 9.42 17.43
C PHE A 635 20.37 9.16 17.70
N THR A 636 20.78 7.92 17.62
CA THR A 636 22.13 7.47 17.91
C THR A 636 22.76 6.82 16.69
N VAL A 637 23.94 7.28 16.30
CA VAL A 637 24.70 6.72 15.17
C VAL A 637 26.02 6.16 15.68
N TYR A 638 26.31 4.90 15.36
CA TYR A 638 27.59 4.23 15.64
C TYR A 638 28.45 4.19 14.35
N GLY A 639 29.52 4.99 14.31
CA GLY A 639 30.47 5.02 13.21
C GLY A 639 31.74 4.22 13.53
N PHE A 640 32.28 3.46 12.56
CA PHE A 640 33.51 2.68 12.70
C PHE A 640 34.36 2.59 11.41
N SER A 641 34.28 3.61 10.57
CA SER A 641 34.93 3.65 9.24
C SER A 641 36.45 3.41 9.25
N GLU A 642 37.13 3.75 10.33
CA GLU A 642 38.61 3.68 10.42
C GLU A 642 39.15 2.45 11.15
N LEU A 643 38.27 1.53 11.61
CA LEU A 643 38.65 0.31 12.32
C LEU A 643 39.16 -0.79 11.37
N GLY A 644 40.32 -1.38 11.70
CA GLY A 644 40.82 -2.60 11.02
C GLY A 644 39.88 -3.80 11.21
N LYS A 645 39.89 -4.75 10.28
CA LYS A 645 38.91 -5.87 10.24
C LYS A 645 38.75 -6.60 11.57
N ARG A 646 39.84 -6.96 12.28
CA ARG A 646 39.79 -7.68 13.56
C ARG A 646 39.11 -6.86 14.65
N MET A 647 39.40 -5.54 14.70
CA MET A 647 38.85 -4.65 15.71
C MET A 647 37.37 -4.34 15.39
N ARG A 648 37.00 -4.28 14.12
CA ARG A 648 35.62 -4.09 13.66
C ARG A 648 34.69 -5.18 14.17
N ALA A 649 35.12 -6.46 14.11
CA ALA A 649 34.34 -7.59 14.61
C ALA A 649 34.05 -7.47 16.11
N MET A 650 35.03 -7.02 16.91
CA MET A 650 34.88 -6.84 18.35
C MET A 650 33.99 -5.62 18.69
N ALA A 651 34.18 -4.51 18.00
CA ALA A 651 33.35 -3.32 18.13
C ALA A 651 31.89 -3.59 17.79
N MET A 652 31.64 -4.43 16.77
CA MET A 652 30.32 -4.88 16.39
C MET A 652 29.62 -5.67 17.51
N LEU A 653 30.32 -6.55 18.21
CA LEU A 653 29.74 -7.28 19.35
C LEU A 653 29.26 -6.35 20.44
N VAL A 654 30.10 -5.39 20.85
CA VAL A 654 29.75 -4.39 21.86
C VAL A 654 28.58 -3.53 21.40
N MET A 655 28.57 -3.14 20.12
CA MET A 655 27.49 -2.36 19.55
C MET A 655 26.16 -3.11 19.51
N ILE A 656 26.15 -4.38 19.07
CA ILE A 656 24.92 -5.19 19.05
C ILE A 656 24.37 -5.40 20.45
N GLU A 657 25.26 -5.58 21.46
CA GLU A 657 24.85 -5.65 22.85
C GLU A 657 24.22 -4.33 23.33
N SER A 658 24.84 -3.19 22.99
CA SER A 658 24.31 -1.87 23.34
C SER A 658 22.96 -1.60 22.68
N ILE A 659 22.79 -1.97 21.40
CA ILE A 659 21.53 -1.87 20.66
C ILE A 659 20.47 -2.74 21.34
N THR A 660 20.81 -3.99 21.69
CA THR A 660 19.88 -4.92 22.34
C THR A 660 19.46 -4.41 23.71
N ALA A 661 20.39 -3.83 24.48
CA ALA A 661 20.09 -3.22 25.76
C ALA A 661 19.14 -2.03 25.64
N LYS A 662 19.37 -1.16 24.64
CA LYS A 662 18.49 0.00 24.37
C LYS A 662 17.09 -0.43 23.94
N ILE A 663 16.96 -1.46 23.10
CA ILE A 663 15.66 -2.02 22.71
C ILE A 663 14.90 -2.56 23.92
N LYS A 664 15.58 -3.27 24.84
CA LYS A 664 14.98 -3.78 26.07
C LYS A 664 14.55 -2.63 27.00
N TYR A 665 15.35 -1.58 27.08
CA TYR A 665 15.01 -0.39 27.85
C TYR A 665 13.75 0.29 27.31
N ASN A 666 13.69 0.55 26.02
CA ASN A 666 12.57 1.21 25.35
C ASN A 666 11.28 0.35 25.40
N GLN A 667 11.42 -0.98 25.39
CA GLN A 667 10.28 -1.88 25.55
C GLN A 667 9.52 -1.62 26.84
N SER A 668 10.22 -1.30 27.96
CA SER A 668 9.57 -1.02 29.26
C SER A 668 8.69 0.24 29.21
N ASP A 669 9.05 1.20 28.35
CA ASP A 669 8.35 2.48 28.21
C ASP A 669 7.34 2.48 27.05
N GLY A 670 7.19 1.34 26.34
CA GLY A 670 6.30 1.22 25.18
C GLY A 670 6.77 1.99 23.95
N VAL A 671 8.07 2.29 23.86
CA VAL A 671 8.72 3.01 22.75
C VAL A 671 9.33 2.01 21.78
N ALA A 672 9.08 2.14 20.49
CA ALA A 672 9.72 1.31 19.49
C ALA A 672 11.15 1.80 19.20
N THR A 673 12.03 0.88 18.79
CA THR A 673 13.41 1.19 18.41
C THR A 673 13.66 0.76 16.98
N TRP A 674 13.97 1.72 16.13
CA TRP A 674 14.31 1.48 14.72
C TRP A 674 15.83 1.35 14.60
N VAL A 675 16.27 0.24 14.02
CA VAL A 675 17.70 -0.08 13.87
C VAL A 675 18.01 -0.17 12.38
N TYR A 676 18.84 0.74 11.89
CA TYR A 676 19.30 0.75 10.50
C TYR A 676 20.75 0.30 10.44
N VAL A 677 21.03 -0.66 9.58
CA VAL A 677 22.38 -1.22 9.38
C VAL A 677 22.80 -0.92 7.95
N ASP A 678 23.62 0.12 7.78
CA ASP A 678 24.14 0.48 6.47
C ASP A 678 25.26 -0.46 6.04
N GLU A 679 25.42 -0.65 4.73
CA GLU A 679 26.38 -1.56 4.09
C GLU A 679 26.48 -2.91 4.81
N MET A 680 25.35 -3.51 5.09
CA MET A 680 25.21 -4.72 5.90
C MET A 680 26.07 -5.89 5.39
N HIS A 681 26.38 -5.91 4.09
CA HIS A 681 27.23 -6.92 3.48
C HIS A 681 28.67 -6.94 4.04
N GLU A 682 29.19 -5.81 4.55
CA GLU A 682 30.47 -5.71 5.26
C GLU A 682 30.48 -6.59 6.54
N LEU A 683 29.30 -6.84 7.11
CA LEU A 683 29.12 -7.58 8.35
C LEU A 683 28.87 -9.07 8.10
N TRP A 684 28.60 -9.46 6.87
CA TRP A 684 28.34 -10.87 6.50
C TRP A 684 29.63 -11.71 6.40
N GLY A 685 30.77 -11.07 6.30
CA GLY A 685 32.07 -11.75 6.21
C GLY A 685 32.53 -12.44 7.51
N GLU A 686 31.96 -12.11 8.65
CA GLU A 686 32.31 -12.62 9.97
C GLU A 686 31.18 -13.48 10.55
N GLU A 687 31.39 -14.77 10.71
CA GLU A 687 30.37 -15.75 11.10
C GLU A 687 29.64 -15.37 12.39
N TYR A 688 30.39 -14.81 13.38
CA TYR A 688 29.81 -14.43 14.65
C TYR A 688 28.90 -13.17 14.55
N SER A 689 29.36 -12.13 13.83
CA SER A 689 28.57 -10.92 13.62
C SER A 689 27.29 -11.24 12.88
N LEU A 690 27.39 -12.11 11.87
CA LEU A 690 26.23 -12.58 11.11
C LEU A 690 25.22 -13.36 11.98
N HIS A 691 25.72 -14.23 12.89
CA HIS A 691 24.83 -14.97 13.78
C HIS A 691 24.16 -14.05 14.81
N ALA A 692 24.88 -13.08 15.34
CA ALA A 692 24.35 -12.09 16.27
C ALA A 692 23.27 -11.21 15.63
N LEU A 693 23.48 -10.79 14.35
CA LEU A 693 22.49 -10.05 13.56
C LEU A 693 21.26 -10.92 13.26
N GLU A 694 21.43 -12.17 12.85
CA GLU A 694 20.33 -13.11 12.61
C GLU A 694 19.47 -13.28 13.87
N LYS A 695 20.11 -13.48 15.04
CA LYS A 695 19.42 -13.58 16.33
C LYS A 695 18.65 -12.29 16.64
N MET A 696 19.26 -11.14 16.41
CA MET A 696 18.59 -9.85 16.60
C MET A 696 17.36 -9.74 15.66
N TRP A 697 17.49 -10.05 14.37
CA TRP A 697 16.38 -10.02 13.40
C TRP A 697 15.18 -10.87 13.80
N ARG A 698 15.45 -12.05 14.41
CA ARG A 698 14.39 -12.98 14.88
C ARG A 698 13.69 -12.53 16.16
N GLU A 699 14.43 -11.88 17.06
CA GLU A 699 13.95 -11.60 18.42
C GLU A 699 13.39 -10.18 18.59
N VAL A 700 13.90 -9.22 17.83
CA VAL A 700 13.67 -7.78 18.02
C VAL A 700 12.20 -7.42 17.95
N ARG A 701 11.42 -8.05 17.05
CA ARG A 701 9.98 -7.85 16.93
C ARG A 701 9.23 -7.99 18.27
N LYS A 702 9.57 -9.01 19.06
CA LYS A 702 8.90 -9.27 20.36
C LYS A 702 9.17 -8.16 21.38
N ARG A 703 10.15 -7.31 21.12
CA ARG A 703 10.61 -6.26 22.01
C ARG A 703 10.33 -4.85 21.46
N GLY A 704 9.52 -4.74 20.40
CA GLY A 704 9.21 -3.47 19.78
C GLY A 704 10.33 -2.89 18.91
N GLY A 705 11.31 -3.70 18.50
CA GLY A 705 12.36 -3.29 17.57
C GLY A 705 11.98 -3.55 16.11
N ILE A 706 12.48 -2.71 15.22
CA ILE A 706 12.30 -2.76 13.78
C ILE A 706 13.68 -2.61 13.15
N CYS A 707 14.20 -3.67 12.54
CA CYS A 707 15.52 -3.66 11.90
C CYS A 707 15.40 -3.44 10.39
N THR A 708 16.30 -2.64 9.82
CA THR A 708 16.44 -2.42 8.37
C THR A 708 17.88 -2.63 7.98
N GLY A 709 18.14 -3.53 7.04
CA GLY A 709 19.48 -3.78 6.50
C GLY A 709 19.59 -3.23 5.08
N MET A 710 20.68 -2.52 4.80
CA MET A 710 21.01 -2.01 3.48
C MET A 710 22.15 -2.81 2.86
N SER A 711 22.00 -3.19 1.61
CA SER A 711 23.06 -3.89 0.88
C SER A 711 23.08 -3.48 -0.58
N GLN A 712 24.29 -3.44 -1.15
CA GLN A 712 24.46 -3.19 -2.58
C GLN A 712 24.22 -4.44 -3.42
N ASN A 713 24.37 -5.63 -2.85
CA ASN A 713 24.40 -6.85 -3.60
C ASN A 713 23.41 -7.89 -3.05
N LEU A 714 22.41 -8.19 -3.87
CA LEU A 714 21.40 -9.19 -3.54
C LEU A 714 21.98 -10.63 -3.56
N ILE A 715 22.93 -10.91 -4.44
CA ILE A 715 23.54 -12.24 -4.57
C ILE A 715 24.26 -12.65 -3.27
N ASP A 716 24.90 -11.70 -2.60
CA ASP A 716 25.57 -12.00 -1.31
C ASP A 716 24.55 -12.37 -0.23
N ALA A 717 23.34 -11.82 -0.28
CA ALA A 717 22.25 -12.20 0.60
C ALA A 717 21.76 -13.64 0.37
N GLN A 718 21.96 -14.20 -0.82
CA GLN A 718 21.56 -15.58 -1.14
C GLN A 718 22.60 -16.63 -0.75
N ARG A 719 23.87 -16.25 -0.57
CA ARG A 719 24.97 -17.21 -0.34
C ARG A 719 24.93 -17.89 1.01
N ASN A 720 24.36 -17.25 2.01
CA ASN A 720 24.39 -17.74 3.38
C ASN A 720 22.96 -18.02 3.91
N ARG A 721 22.82 -19.08 4.70
CA ARG A 721 21.53 -19.44 5.32
C ARG A 721 21.00 -18.35 6.25
N SER A 722 21.89 -17.71 7.02
CA SER A 722 21.50 -16.65 7.96
C SER A 722 20.98 -15.40 7.27
N THR A 723 21.61 -15.00 6.15
CA THR A 723 21.15 -13.87 5.33
C THR A 723 19.80 -14.16 4.67
N LYS A 724 19.62 -15.36 4.10
CA LYS A 724 18.31 -15.82 3.60
C LYS A 724 17.23 -15.75 4.67
N THR A 725 17.57 -16.17 5.89
CA THR A 725 16.64 -16.11 7.04
C THR A 725 16.28 -14.67 7.38
N MET A 726 17.21 -13.73 7.34
CA MET A 726 16.93 -12.32 7.61
C MET A 726 16.04 -11.71 6.51
N VAL A 727 16.31 -11.99 5.24
CA VAL A 727 15.47 -11.55 4.11
C VAL A 727 14.06 -12.11 4.22
N SER A 728 13.91 -13.42 4.47
CA SER A 728 12.60 -14.06 4.61
C SER A 728 11.80 -13.60 5.84
N ASN A 729 12.48 -13.07 6.86
CA ASN A 729 11.88 -12.45 8.04
C ASN A 729 11.70 -10.93 7.92
N SER A 730 11.76 -10.39 6.72
CA SER A 730 11.56 -8.97 6.43
C SER A 730 10.34 -8.81 5.52
N GLU A 731 9.29 -8.16 6.02
CA GLU A 731 8.07 -7.90 5.25
C GLU A 731 8.11 -6.52 4.55
N PHE A 732 9.06 -5.67 4.91
CA PHE A 732 9.34 -4.44 4.19
C PHE A 732 10.58 -4.61 3.31
N MET A 733 10.47 -4.24 2.02
CA MET A 733 11.62 -4.28 1.12
C MET A 733 11.57 -3.14 0.11
N LEU A 734 12.74 -2.56 -0.14
CA LEU A 734 12.97 -1.64 -1.25
C LEU A 734 13.96 -2.27 -2.22
N LEU A 735 13.51 -2.45 -3.44
CA LEU A 735 14.33 -2.92 -4.56
C LEU A 735 14.55 -1.74 -5.50
N LEU A 736 15.71 -1.13 -5.42
CA LEU A 736 16.17 -0.08 -6.31
C LEU A 736 16.96 -0.67 -7.46
N ASP A 737 17.55 0.15 -8.32
CA ASP A 737 18.33 -0.36 -9.45
C ASP A 737 19.36 -1.42 -9.01
N GLN A 738 19.34 -2.58 -9.66
CA GLN A 738 20.23 -3.72 -9.41
C GLN A 738 21.34 -3.84 -10.46
N GLY A 739 21.38 -2.95 -11.45
CA GLY A 739 22.32 -3.05 -12.58
C GLY A 739 22.00 -4.22 -13.50
N THR A 740 23.05 -4.84 -14.07
CA THR A 740 22.91 -5.95 -15.04
C THR A 740 22.86 -7.34 -14.39
N MET A 741 22.53 -7.42 -13.10
CA MET A 741 22.60 -8.67 -12.32
C MET A 741 21.51 -9.69 -12.65
N ASP A 742 21.75 -10.92 -12.21
CA ASP A 742 20.95 -12.12 -12.41
C ASP A 742 19.45 -11.87 -12.14
N LYS A 743 18.71 -11.67 -13.23
CA LYS A 743 17.27 -11.48 -13.21
C LYS A 743 16.56 -12.63 -12.50
N GLU A 744 16.95 -13.86 -12.82
CA GLU A 744 16.40 -15.08 -12.23
C GLU A 744 16.55 -15.11 -10.69
N ALA A 745 17.68 -14.62 -10.17
CA ALA A 745 17.93 -14.58 -8.73
C ALA A 745 17.03 -13.58 -7.99
N VAL A 746 16.66 -12.48 -8.65
CA VAL A 746 15.74 -11.48 -8.08
C VAL A 746 14.30 -11.98 -8.16
N GLU A 747 13.88 -12.52 -9.30
CA GLU A 747 12.55 -13.12 -9.51
C GLU A 747 12.30 -14.24 -8.48
N ASP A 748 13.22 -15.18 -8.33
CA ASP A 748 13.10 -16.30 -7.39
C ASP A 748 13.06 -15.89 -5.91
N LEU A 749 13.82 -14.83 -5.54
CA LEU A 749 13.89 -14.43 -4.14
C LEU A 749 12.67 -13.63 -3.69
N PHE A 750 12.07 -12.87 -4.60
CA PHE A 750 10.99 -11.93 -4.29
C PHE A 750 9.63 -12.34 -4.82
N ASP A 751 9.57 -13.40 -5.62
CA ASP A 751 8.34 -13.86 -6.27
C ASP A 751 7.66 -12.71 -7.05
N ILE A 752 8.45 -12.09 -7.94
CA ILE A 752 8.02 -10.93 -8.76
C ILE A 752 8.02 -11.29 -10.24
N SER A 753 7.10 -10.67 -10.99
CA SER A 753 6.99 -10.86 -12.43
C SER A 753 8.13 -10.17 -13.20
N SER A 754 8.30 -10.56 -14.46
CA SER A 754 9.28 -9.93 -15.36
C SER A 754 8.97 -8.44 -15.63
N GLU A 755 7.70 -8.05 -15.61
CA GLU A 755 7.25 -6.67 -15.72
C GLU A 755 7.59 -5.87 -14.47
N GLN A 756 7.42 -6.45 -13.28
CA GLN A 756 7.87 -5.84 -12.03
C GLN A 756 9.38 -5.67 -12.01
N LEU A 757 10.13 -6.68 -12.45
CA LEU A 757 11.58 -6.61 -12.57
C LEU A 757 12.03 -5.49 -13.54
N ALA A 758 11.29 -5.24 -14.60
CA ALA A 758 11.57 -4.12 -15.53
C ALA A 758 11.49 -2.75 -14.84
N CYS A 759 10.73 -2.63 -13.75
CA CYS A 759 10.66 -1.39 -12.96
C CYS A 759 11.91 -1.15 -12.10
N VAL A 760 12.72 -2.18 -11.87
CA VAL A 760 13.96 -2.13 -11.08
C VAL A 760 15.18 -1.94 -11.95
N ASN A 761 15.24 -2.64 -13.09
CA ASN A 761 16.40 -2.64 -13.98
C ASN A 761 16.56 -1.29 -14.70
N GLY A 762 17.67 -0.59 -14.42
CA GLY A 762 17.93 0.72 -14.99
C GLY A 762 16.98 1.81 -14.48
N ALA A 763 16.39 1.63 -13.32
CA ALA A 763 15.56 2.63 -12.68
C ALA A 763 16.36 3.88 -12.35
N GLU A 764 15.73 5.05 -12.44
CA GLU A 764 16.34 6.31 -11.99
C GLU A 764 16.54 6.29 -10.47
N PRO A 765 17.53 7.04 -9.93
CA PRO A 765 17.74 7.11 -8.48
C PRO A 765 16.47 7.48 -7.72
N GLY A 766 16.11 6.66 -6.74
CA GLY A 766 14.89 6.84 -5.94
C GLY A 766 13.66 6.12 -6.49
N MET A 767 13.77 5.45 -7.63
CA MET A 767 12.70 4.62 -8.20
C MET A 767 12.99 3.12 -8.06
N GLY A 768 11.95 2.30 -8.05
CA GLY A 768 12.08 0.85 -7.97
C GLY A 768 10.78 0.16 -7.58
N LEU A 769 10.89 -0.93 -6.82
CA LEU A 769 9.77 -1.66 -6.22
C LEU A 769 9.80 -1.54 -4.70
N ILE A 770 8.65 -1.32 -4.10
CA ILE A 770 8.43 -1.38 -2.66
C ILE A 770 7.51 -2.55 -2.33
N ARG A 771 7.95 -3.40 -1.41
CA ARG A 771 7.14 -4.46 -0.81
C ARG A 771 6.72 -4.06 0.60
N PHE A 772 5.44 -4.18 0.88
CA PHE A 772 4.83 -3.93 2.19
C PHE A 772 3.92 -5.09 2.56
N GLY A 773 4.43 -6.06 3.32
CA GLY A 773 3.76 -7.34 3.55
C GLY A 773 3.58 -8.12 2.25
N ASP A 774 2.33 -8.35 1.88
CA ASP A 774 1.96 -9.07 0.65
C ASP A 774 1.81 -8.15 -0.58
N LYS A 775 1.87 -6.82 -0.38
CA LYS A 775 1.72 -5.84 -1.47
C LYS A 775 3.08 -5.47 -2.06
N ILE A 776 3.20 -5.51 -3.38
CA ILE A 776 4.40 -5.10 -4.12
C ILE A 776 3.98 -4.11 -5.19
N VAL A 777 4.51 -2.89 -5.12
CA VAL A 777 4.13 -1.83 -6.07
C VAL A 777 5.35 -1.09 -6.60
N PRO A 778 5.34 -0.66 -7.86
CA PRO A 778 6.37 0.23 -8.40
C PRO A 778 6.28 1.60 -7.71
N PHE A 779 7.39 2.12 -7.24
CA PHE A 779 7.41 3.39 -6.54
C PHE A 779 8.37 4.41 -7.16
N ASP A 780 8.07 5.68 -6.90
CA ASP A 780 8.85 6.83 -7.29
C ASP A 780 8.97 7.77 -6.09
N ASN A 781 10.16 7.83 -5.49
CA ASN A 781 10.48 8.73 -4.39
C ASN A 781 11.56 9.75 -4.80
N THR A 782 11.61 10.09 -6.06
CA THR A 782 12.53 11.15 -6.53
C THR A 782 12.24 12.46 -5.82
N MET A 783 13.28 13.23 -5.52
CA MET A 783 13.18 14.54 -4.87
C MET A 783 13.93 15.58 -5.67
N GLU A 784 13.40 16.79 -5.64
CA GLU A 784 14.06 17.91 -6.29
C GLU A 784 15.38 18.26 -5.64
N LYS A 785 16.39 18.55 -6.43
CA LYS A 785 17.77 18.85 -5.99
C LYS A 785 17.89 20.14 -5.17
N ASP A 786 16.95 21.06 -5.33
CA ASP A 786 16.88 22.32 -4.59
C ASP A 786 16.20 22.22 -3.23
N SER A 787 15.61 21.06 -2.91
CA SER A 787 14.98 20.79 -1.62
C SER A 787 16.04 20.75 -0.50
N SER A 788 15.75 21.38 0.63
CA SER A 788 16.60 21.35 1.84
C SER A 788 16.85 19.91 2.34
N LEU A 789 15.86 19.04 2.21
CA LEU A 789 15.99 17.63 2.56
C LEU A 789 16.93 16.90 1.60
N TYR A 790 16.84 17.17 0.29
CA TYR A 790 17.76 16.57 -0.68
C TYR A 790 19.21 16.96 -0.36
N GLN A 791 19.47 18.24 -0.12
CA GLN A 791 20.81 18.73 0.21
C GLN A 791 21.37 18.08 1.48
N LEU A 792 20.53 17.85 2.50
CA LEU A 792 20.93 17.17 3.73
C LEU A 792 21.20 15.67 3.52
N PHE A 793 20.47 15.02 2.62
CA PHE A 793 20.56 13.57 2.39
C PHE A 793 21.61 13.21 1.35
N ASN A 794 21.99 14.15 0.49
CA ASN A 794 22.91 13.94 -0.63
C ASN A 794 24.33 13.60 -0.15
N THR A 795 24.83 12.46 -0.60
CA THR A 795 26.21 11.98 -0.35
C THR A 795 27.06 11.99 -1.63
N ASN A 796 26.55 12.54 -2.73
CA ASN A 796 27.25 12.57 -4.01
C ASN A 796 28.39 13.60 -3.99
N PHE A 797 29.62 13.11 -3.92
CA PHE A 797 30.82 13.96 -3.87
C PHE A 797 30.91 14.99 -5.01
N HIS A 798 30.52 14.61 -6.22
CA HIS A 798 30.58 15.51 -7.39
C HIS A 798 29.58 16.65 -7.31
N GLU A 799 28.41 16.42 -6.76
CA GLU A 799 27.38 17.45 -6.55
C GLU A 799 27.78 18.38 -5.42
N ILE A 800 28.26 17.84 -4.30
CA ILE A 800 28.71 18.62 -3.15
C ILE A 800 29.88 19.54 -3.54
N VAL A 801 30.90 19.04 -4.26
CA VAL A 801 32.02 19.84 -4.74
C VAL A 801 31.59 20.89 -5.76
N GLY A 802 30.64 20.55 -6.65
CA GLY A 802 30.08 21.51 -7.60
C GLY A 802 29.38 22.70 -6.92
N GLU A 803 28.61 22.44 -5.87
CA GLU A 803 27.93 23.48 -5.08
C GLU A 803 28.93 24.36 -4.28
N VAL A 804 29.93 23.74 -3.68
CA VAL A 804 31.00 24.50 -2.98
C VAL A 804 31.74 25.39 -3.95
N ALA A 805 32.06 24.95 -5.16
CA ALA A 805 32.69 25.74 -6.20
C ALA A 805 31.76 26.88 -6.71
N ALA A 806 30.48 26.65 -6.86
CA ALA A 806 29.49 27.65 -7.25
C ALA A 806 29.30 28.72 -6.15
N ASN A 807 29.20 28.32 -4.91
CA ASN A 807 29.06 29.22 -3.76
C ASN A 807 30.38 29.96 -3.43
N GLY A 808 31.53 29.34 -3.66
CA GLY A 808 32.83 29.96 -3.54
C GLY A 808 33.07 31.05 -4.60
N SER A 809 32.58 30.86 -5.82
CA SER A 809 32.69 31.85 -6.91
C SER A 809 31.78 33.07 -6.71
N SER A 810 30.69 32.94 -5.99
CA SER A 810 29.79 34.06 -5.66
C SER A 810 30.38 34.97 -4.55
N ARG A 811 31.24 34.45 -3.64
CA ARG A 811 31.95 35.25 -2.65
C ARG A 811 33.16 36.03 -3.20
N GLN A 812 33.70 35.64 -4.37
CA GLN A 812 34.79 36.38 -5.03
C GLN A 812 34.33 37.48 -5.99
N ARG A 813 33.04 37.61 -6.28
CA ARG A 813 32.52 38.71 -7.14
C ARG A 813 31.93 39.88 -6.33
N GLY A 814 32.15 39.91 -5.04
CA GLY A 814 31.65 40.96 -4.14
C GLY A 814 32.78 41.79 -3.50
N TYR A 815 33.91 42.03 -4.21
CA TYR A 815 34.91 43.04 -3.87
C TYR A 815 35.20 43.95 -5.06
#